data_941d0898f7a0194874d0c8e16f1e9356
#
_entry.id   941d0898f7a0194874d0c8e16f1e9356
#
_cell.length_a   1.000
_cell.length_b   1.000
_cell.length_c   1.000
_cell.angle_alpha   90.00
_cell.angle_beta   90.00
_cell.angle_gamma   90.00
#
_symmetry.space_group_name_H-M   'P 1'
#
loop_
_entity.id
_entity.type
_entity.pdbx_description
1 polymer ?
#
loop_
_entity_poly.entity_id
_entity_poly.type
_entity_poly.pdbx_seq_one_letter_code
_entity_poly.pdbx_strand_id
1 'polypeptide(L)'
;MLLALGAYLGDFNGNFTWERIGAEYNAAVPVRALRAVPALCGALTVPLAYLISSQLGLSPLGAFLAGLLMLMDNALLTQSRFVLLEPLLICFSLLSVLCALKLRAARSFSVSWWGWLLATGTACGLAIGVKYTGVLTLLLVCVLAASDIWRLAGDRTLTHLCVCAHVVARVAGLLLLPLLLYVATFWLHLQLLQNAGPHDHLMSSAFQASLKGGLARITQGQPLEVAFGSQVTLRSAHTPCWLHSHFDVYPITYADGRGSSHQQQVTCYPYKDINNWWIIKHPHSQSLVVDSPPVPVRHGDIVQLLHGISTKLLNSHNVAAAITPTCQEVSCYVDYNISMQGQPWWRVEVLNRASDSDSWKTIVSDVQLIHVNTSTVLRVSGAVLPEWGHGQPEVVADLTLRPVHPGSRWTVEEHRHGRSQEQAEREQELRSPIPKHVPHDLGFLAKFYELQWKMLTFRVEEQEHRYISTPLQWLRMSSSIAYWMDPHTNAQIHLLPNPWLWVSACVCLLLYCACLVRYLLRRQRGISDLPAECWERFLLAGWLGLGGWAMHFVPYLLTERGLFLYHYLPAATFHTLLIPALLEHAHTHVVRSPAGRYALLAGCVAWLAAVYASHVQLAPLSKGTPALSAQQLSSLRWSEGWDFLVHPTQ
;
A
#
# COMPACT_ATOMS: atom_id res chain seq x y z
N MET A 1 1.06 0.40 -15.17
CA MET A 1 0.68 0.32 -16.59
C MET A 1 1.26 1.44 -17.44
N LEU A 2 1.03 2.74 -17.16
CA LEU A 2 1.58 3.84 -17.98
C LEU A 2 3.11 3.80 -18.09
N LEU A 3 3.82 3.54 -16.99
CA LEU A 3 5.28 3.37 -17.01
C LEU A 3 5.70 2.14 -17.84
N ALA A 4 4.97 1.03 -17.72
CA ALA A 4 5.20 -0.17 -18.53
C ALA A 4 4.93 0.08 -20.01
N LEU A 5 3.90 0.87 -20.34
CA LEU A 5 3.65 1.31 -21.71
C LEU A 5 4.81 2.16 -22.24
N GLY A 6 5.34 3.09 -21.42
CA GLY A 6 6.53 3.87 -21.77
C GLY A 6 7.77 2.99 -22.01
N ALA A 7 7.97 1.96 -21.19
CA ALA A 7 9.03 0.98 -21.38
C ALA A 7 8.85 0.19 -22.69
N TYR A 8 7.63 -0.29 -22.96
CA TYR A 8 7.28 -1.02 -24.18
C TYR A 8 7.51 -0.17 -25.45
N LEU A 9 7.07 1.09 -25.44
CA LEU A 9 7.33 2.03 -26.54
C LEU A 9 8.82 2.37 -26.72
N GLY A 10 9.64 2.13 -25.69
CA GLY A 10 11.09 2.25 -25.73
C GLY A 10 11.83 0.96 -26.05
N ASP A 11 11.12 -0.07 -26.55
CA ASP A 11 11.66 -1.39 -26.91
C ASP A 11 12.33 -2.14 -25.73
N PHE A 12 11.81 -1.96 -24.49
CA PHE A 12 12.30 -2.68 -23.34
C PHE A 12 11.86 -4.14 -23.37
N ASN A 13 12.83 -5.04 -23.39
CA ASN A 13 12.60 -6.50 -23.42
C ASN A 13 12.32 -7.14 -22.05
N GLY A 14 12.36 -6.34 -20.95
CA GLY A 14 12.15 -6.83 -19.59
C GLY A 14 13.36 -7.53 -18.95
N ASN A 15 14.46 -7.66 -19.67
CA ASN A 15 15.62 -8.44 -19.22
C ASN A 15 16.62 -7.58 -18.41
N PHE A 16 16.20 -7.18 -17.20
CA PHE A 16 17.03 -6.43 -16.26
C PHE A 16 16.75 -6.88 -14.83
N THR A 17 17.79 -7.27 -14.12
CA THR A 17 17.72 -7.65 -12.71
C THR A 17 18.30 -6.54 -11.84
N TRP A 18 17.55 -6.18 -10.79
CA TRP A 18 17.95 -5.18 -9.79
C TRP A 18 18.81 -5.86 -8.72
N GLU A 19 20.11 -5.90 -8.90
CA GLU A 19 21.01 -6.59 -7.97
C GLU A 19 21.18 -5.82 -6.65
N ARG A 20 21.22 -4.49 -6.73
CA ARG A 20 21.37 -3.60 -5.55
C ARG A 20 20.80 -2.22 -5.82
N ILE A 21 20.48 -1.50 -4.77
CA ILE A 21 20.13 -0.07 -4.83
C ILE A 21 21.36 0.70 -5.33
N GLY A 22 21.18 1.58 -6.32
CA GLY A 22 22.26 2.36 -6.92
C GLY A 22 23.05 1.63 -8.02
N ALA A 23 22.61 0.42 -8.45
CA ALA A 23 23.18 -0.23 -9.64
C ALA A 23 22.93 0.61 -10.90
N GLU A 24 23.92 0.68 -11.79
CA GLU A 24 23.80 1.38 -13.05
C GLU A 24 22.89 0.63 -14.01
N TYR A 25 22.12 1.38 -14.80
CA TYR A 25 21.32 0.79 -15.87
C TYR A 25 22.23 0.32 -17.00
N ASN A 26 22.01 -0.88 -17.48
CA ASN A 26 22.68 -1.36 -18.70
C ASN A 26 22.08 -0.67 -19.95
N ALA A 27 22.77 -0.81 -21.09
CA ALA A 27 22.35 -0.18 -22.34
C ALA A 27 20.97 -0.70 -22.87
N ALA A 28 20.50 -1.85 -22.39
CA ALA A 28 19.21 -2.42 -22.79
C ALA A 28 18.01 -1.77 -22.12
N VAL A 29 18.22 -0.97 -21.04
CA VAL A 29 17.13 -0.30 -20.33
C VAL A 29 16.86 1.08 -20.99
N PRO A 30 15.68 1.32 -21.57
CA PRO A 30 15.35 2.60 -22.21
C PRO A 30 14.99 3.67 -21.17
N VAL A 31 15.96 4.11 -20.36
CA VAL A 31 15.79 5.05 -19.26
C VAL A 31 15.09 6.35 -19.69
N ARG A 32 15.34 6.82 -20.92
CA ARG A 32 14.70 8.05 -21.46
C ARG A 32 13.21 7.86 -21.64
N ALA A 33 12.78 6.72 -22.21
CA ALA A 33 11.36 6.39 -22.40
C ALA A 33 10.63 6.20 -21.06
N LEU A 34 11.25 5.51 -20.11
CA LEU A 34 10.72 5.33 -18.76
C LEU A 34 10.53 6.67 -18.01
N ARG A 35 11.51 7.58 -18.12
CA ARG A 35 11.45 8.91 -17.49
C ARG A 35 10.55 9.90 -18.24
N ALA A 36 10.25 9.68 -19.52
CA ALA A 36 9.39 10.57 -20.30
C ALA A 36 7.97 10.64 -19.72
N VAL A 37 7.42 9.53 -19.23
CA VAL A 37 6.05 9.48 -18.68
C VAL A 37 5.90 10.39 -17.45
N PRO A 38 6.67 10.24 -16.36
CA PRO A 38 6.57 11.13 -15.20
C PRO A 38 6.97 12.57 -15.54
N ALA A 39 7.95 12.79 -16.45
CA ALA A 39 8.34 14.12 -16.88
C ALA A 39 7.20 14.85 -17.62
N LEU A 40 6.50 14.17 -18.51
CA LEU A 40 5.33 14.74 -19.20
C LEU A 40 4.21 15.06 -18.22
N CYS A 41 3.89 14.15 -17.29
CA CYS A 41 2.90 14.41 -16.24
C CYS A 41 3.30 15.60 -15.36
N GLY A 42 4.57 15.69 -14.95
CA GLY A 42 5.08 16.83 -14.19
C GLY A 42 5.01 18.15 -14.97
N ALA A 43 5.37 18.15 -16.25
CA ALA A 43 5.24 19.32 -17.11
C ALA A 43 3.78 19.79 -17.28
N LEU A 44 2.83 18.85 -17.38
CA LEU A 44 1.40 19.15 -17.49
C LEU A 44 0.83 19.79 -16.22
N THR A 45 1.44 19.63 -15.05
CA THR A 45 0.96 20.31 -13.82
C THR A 45 0.97 21.83 -13.95
N VAL A 46 1.90 22.39 -14.71
CA VAL A 46 2.05 23.85 -14.95
C VAL A 46 0.83 24.43 -15.68
N PRO A 47 0.49 23.98 -16.91
CA PRO A 47 -0.72 24.48 -17.58
C PRO A 47 -2.01 24.10 -16.85
N LEU A 48 -2.07 22.98 -16.14
CA LEU A 48 -3.25 22.62 -15.32
C LEU A 48 -3.45 23.63 -14.19
N ALA A 49 -2.39 24.05 -13.49
CA ALA A 49 -2.47 25.07 -12.45
C ALA A 49 -2.95 26.43 -13.00
N TYR A 50 -2.45 26.83 -14.17
CA TYR A 50 -2.93 28.01 -14.90
C TYR A 50 -4.44 27.92 -15.20
N LEU A 51 -4.87 26.81 -15.80
CA LEU A 51 -6.27 26.60 -16.19
C LEU A 51 -7.21 26.53 -14.99
N ILE A 52 -6.81 25.87 -13.90
CA ILE A 52 -7.58 25.83 -12.65
C ILE A 52 -7.75 27.25 -12.10
N SER A 53 -6.68 28.00 -12.00
CA SER A 53 -6.70 29.37 -11.49
C SER A 53 -7.55 30.30 -12.38
N SER A 54 -7.49 30.13 -13.70
CA SER A 54 -8.38 30.82 -14.64
C SER A 54 -9.86 30.45 -14.41
N GLN A 55 -10.19 29.17 -14.16
CA GLN A 55 -11.55 28.72 -13.83
C GLN A 55 -12.04 29.23 -12.47
N LEU A 56 -11.13 29.52 -11.53
CA LEU A 56 -11.44 30.19 -10.27
C LEU A 56 -11.76 31.69 -10.46
N GLY A 57 -11.60 32.20 -11.67
CA GLY A 57 -11.86 33.60 -12.03
C GLY A 57 -10.71 34.56 -11.68
N LEU A 58 -9.48 34.04 -11.54
CA LEU A 58 -8.29 34.88 -11.40
C LEU A 58 -7.99 35.59 -12.72
N SER A 59 -7.33 36.75 -12.60
CA SER A 59 -6.80 37.48 -13.76
C SER A 59 -5.76 36.61 -14.51
N PRO A 60 -5.48 36.92 -15.80
CA PRO A 60 -4.45 36.18 -16.54
C PRO A 60 -3.08 36.21 -15.87
N LEU A 61 -2.75 37.29 -15.15
CA LEU A 61 -1.51 37.42 -14.37
C LEU A 61 -1.53 36.50 -13.13
N GLY A 62 -2.64 36.46 -12.41
CA GLY A 62 -2.81 35.55 -11.26
C GLY A 62 -2.75 34.08 -11.67
N ALA A 63 -3.41 33.73 -12.78
CA ALA A 63 -3.34 32.38 -13.34
C ALA A 63 -1.92 32.01 -13.82
N PHE A 64 -1.24 32.93 -14.48
CA PHE A 64 0.17 32.76 -14.90
C PHE A 64 1.07 32.53 -13.68
N LEU A 65 0.87 33.30 -12.60
CA LEU A 65 1.63 33.14 -11.36
C LEU A 65 1.44 31.72 -10.78
N ALA A 66 0.22 31.16 -10.81
CA ALA A 66 0.00 29.79 -10.35
C ALA A 66 0.84 28.77 -11.12
N GLY A 67 0.86 28.83 -12.43
CA GLY A 67 1.71 27.96 -13.26
C GLY A 67 3.21 28.17 -12.99
N LEU A 68 3.64 29.42 -12.84
CA LEU A 68 5.03 29.76 -12.57
C LEU A 68 5.51 29.22 -11.23
N LEU A 69 4.68 29.28 -10.18
CA LEU A 69 5.01 28.72 -8.86
C LEU A 69 5.17 27.19 -8.90
N MET A 70 4.33 26.48 -9.67
CA MET A 70 4.50 25.03 -9.88
C MET A 70 5.83 24.71 -10.57
N LEU A 71 6.24 25.54 -11.52
CA LEU A 71 7.52 25.36 -12.23
C LEU A 71 8.73 25.62 -11.33
N MET A 72 8.61 26.56 -10.38
CA MET A 72 9.70 26.96 -9.47
C MET A 72 9.82 26.11 -8.21
N ASP A 73 8.96 25.11 -8.03
CA ASP A 73 9.09 24.16 -6.92
C ASP A 73 10.14 23.09 -7.25
N ASN A 74 11.27 23.12 -6.54
CA ASN A 74 12.37 22.18 -6.73
C ASN A 74 11.96 20.74 -6.38
N ALA A 75 11.03 20.53 -5.42
CA ALA A 75 10.54 19.21 -5.07
C ALA A 75 9.74 18.59 -6.22
N LEU A 76 8.81 19.33 -6.84
CA LEU A 76 8.05 18.86 -7.99
C LEU A 76 8.95 18.61 -9.20
N LEU A 77 9.93 19.49 -9.43
CA LEU A 77 10.90 19.32 -10.50
C LEU A 77 11.73 18.05 -10.31
N THR A 78 12.30 17.84 -9.12
CA THR A 78 13.12 16.66 -8.81
C THR A 78 12.29 15.38 -8.96
N GLN A 79 11.10 15.33 -8.37
CA GLN A 79 10.21 14.17 -8.43
C GLN A 79 9.84 13.78 -9.86
N SER A 80 9.61 14.76 -10.74
CA SER A 80 9.21 14.54 -12.13
C SER A 80 10.33 13.99 -13.02
N ARG A 81 11.58 14.02 -12.57
CA ARG A 81 12.74 13.53 -13.33
C ARG A 81 13.05 12.06 -13.12
N PHE A 82 12.43 11.43 -12.12
CA PHE A 82 12.62 10.02 -11.79
C PHE A 82 11.42 9.18 -12.22
N VAL A 83 11.61 7.86 -12.28
CA VAL A 83 10.53 6.89 -12.58
C VAL A 83 9.71 6.67 -11.31
N LEU A 84 8.90 7.67 -10.95
CA LEU A 84 8.11 7.72 -9.71
C LEU A 84 6.63 7.97 -10.03
N LEU A 85 5.76 7.63 -9.09
CA LEU A 85 4.30 7.67 -9.27
C LEU A 85 3.68 9.03 -8.95
N GLU A 86 4.29 9.83 -8.09
CA GLU A 86 3.73 11.09 -7.60
C GLU A 86 3.44 12.11 -8.72
N PRO A 87 4.28 12.28 -9.75
CA PRO A 87 3.97 13.20 -10.85
C PRO A 87 2.69 12.82 -11.59
N LEU A 88 2.44 11.50 -11.77
CA LEU A 88 1.22 10.99 -12.39
C LEU A 88 0.01 11.28 -11.49
N LEU A 89 0.14 11.00 -10.19
CA LEU A 89 -0.91 11.25 -9.21
C LEU A 89 -1.30 12.73 -9.18
N ILE A 90 -0.33 13.63 -9.08
CA ILE A 90 -0.56 15.09 -9.04
C ILE A 90 -1.21 15.57 -10.35
N CYS A 91 -0.71 15.11 -11.50
CA CYS A 91 -1.27 15.45 -12.79
C CYS A 91 -2.75 15.05 -12.90
N PHE A 92 -3.09 13.80 -12.57
CA PHE A 92 -4.49 13.33 -12.61
C PHE A 92 -5.35 13.99 -11.53
N SER A 93 -4.81 14.32 -10.37
CA SER A 93 -5.51 15.06 -9.33
C SER A 93 -5.87 16.48 -9.79
N LEU A 94 -4.94 17.20 -10.37
CA LEU A 94 -5.20 18.53 -10.93
C LEU A 94 -6.15 18.47 -12.14
N LEU A 95 -6.01 17.47 -13.01
CA LEU A 95 -6.93 17.24 -14.11
C LEU A 95 -8.36 16.98 -13.62
N SER A 96 -8.53 16.17 -12.56
CA SER A 96 -9.83 15.91 -11.94
C SER A 96 -10.47 17.21 -11.44
N VAL A 97 -9.69 18.05 -10.76
CA VAL A 97 -10.16 19.36 -10.27
C VAL A 97 -10.54 20.29 -11.43
N LEU A 98 -9.71 20.38 -12.48
CA LEU A 98 -10.03 21.19 -13.65
C LEU A 98 -11.34 20.73 -14.33
N CYS A 99 -11.47 19.42 -14.56
CA CYS A 99 -12.68 18.86 -15.16
C CYS A 99 -13.92 19.10 -14.28
N ALA A 100 -13.81 18.99 -12.96
CA ALA A 100 -14.89 19.29 -12.01
C ALA A 100 -15.30 20.76 -12.06
N LEU A 101 -14.36 21.70 -12.16
CA LEU A 101 -14.65 23.12 -12.32
C LEU A 101 -15.36 23.42 -13.66
N LYS A 102 -14.92 22.76 -14.74
CA LYS A 102 -15.57 22.86 -16.06
C LYS A 102 -16.97 22.26 -16.04
N LEU A 103 -17.18 21.12 -15.37
CA LEU A 103 -18.47 20.50 -15.15
C LEU A 103 -19.44 21.47 -14.44
N ARG A 104 -18.94 22.16 -13.40
CA ARG A 104 -19.71 23.15 -12.64
C ARG A 104 -20.14 24.34 -13.50
N ALA A 105 -19.28 24.79 -14.43
CA ALA A 105 -19.55 25.92 -15.32
C ALA A 105 -20.44 25.55 -16.52
N ALA A 106 -20.56 24.26 -16.86
CA ALA A 106 -21.33 23.81 -18.02
C ALA A 106 -22.84 23.83 -17.75
N ARG A 107 -23.63 24.11 -18.82
CA ARG A 107 -25.09 24.02 -18.76
C ARG A 107 -25.52 22.57 -18.45
N SER A 108 -26.36 22.40 -17.43
CA SER A 108 -26.85 21.10 -16.96
C SER A 108 -27.39 20.24 -18.11
N PHE A 109 -27.00 18.96 -18.11
CA PHE A 109 -27.41 17.93 -19.09
C PHE A 109 -27.07 18.23 -20.57
N SER A 110 -26.25 19.27 -20.85
CA SER A 110 -25.74 19.48 -22.20
C SER A 110 -24.64 18.42 -22.53
N VAL A 111 -24.32 18.27 -23.81
CA VAL A 111 -23.25 17.39 -24.27
C VAL A 111 -21.89 17.73 -23.57
N SER A 112 -21.61 19.03 -23.42
CA SER A 112 -20.44 19.51 -22.70
C SER A 112 -20.46 19.10 -21.22
N TRP A 113 -21.61 19.16 -20.55
CA TRP A 113 -21.77 18.75 -19.16
C TRP A 113 -21.50 17.26 -18.98
N TRP A 114 -22.07 16.40 -19.84
CA TRP A 114 -21.80 14.96 -19.82
C TRP A 114 -20.33 14.66 -20.11
N GLY A 115 -19.73 15.36 -21.09
CA GLY A 115 -18.30 15.23 -21.40
C GLY A 115 -17.41 15.55 -20.22
N TRP A 116 -17.68 16.65 -19.49
CA TRP A 116 -16.90 17.02 -18.32
C TRP A 116 -17.18 16.09 -17.13
N LEU A 117 -18.40 15.58 -16.96
CA LEU A 117 -18.70 14.61 -15.91
C LEU A 117 -17.89 13.32 -16.11
N LEU A 118 -17.90 12.77 -17.32
CA LEU A 118 -17.14 11.58 -17.66
C LEU A 118 -15.62 11.83 -17.55
N ALA A 119 -15.14 12.98 -18.01
CA ALA A 119 -13.74 13.36 -17.89
C ALA A 119 -13.29 13.47 -16.42
N THR A 120 -14.15 14.04 -15.54
CA THR A 120 -13.89 14.14 -14.11
C THR A 120 -13.76 12.74 -13.47
N GLY A 121 -14.75 11.88 -13.74
CA GLY A 121 -14.74 10.51 -13.21
C GLY A 121 -13.56 9.70 -13.72
N THR A 122 -13.22 9.83 -15.01
CA THR A 122 -12.04 9.17 -15.60
C THR A 122 -10.75 9.65 -14.96
N ALA A 123 -10.56 10.95 -14.79
CA ALA A 123 -9.36 11.51 -14.15
C ALA A 123 -9.24 11.07 -12.69
N CYS A 124 -10.35 11.04 -11.92
CA CYS A 124 -10.38 10.49 -10.57
C CYS A 124 -10.02 8.99 -10.57
N GLY A 125 -10.58 8.19 -11.48
CA GLY A 125 -10.26 6.77 -11.62
C GLY A 125 -8.78 6.54 -11.94
N LEU A 126 -8.18 7.36 -12.80
CA LEU A 126 -6.75 7.32 -13.10
C LEU A 126 -5.90 7.70 -11.88
N ALA A 127 -6.28 8.72 -11.12
CA ALA A 127 -5.58 9.10 -9.88
C ALA A 127 -5.58 7.95 -8.85
N ILE A 128 -6.73 7.31 -8.65
CA ILE A 128 -6.87 6.14 -7.75
C ILE A 128 -6.06 4.96 -8.27
N GLY A 129 -6.07 4.73 -9.58
CA GLY A 129 -5.28 3.67 -10.24
C GLY A 129 -3.76 3.85 -10.14
N VAL A 130 -3.28 5.08 -9.93
CA VAL A 130 -1.86 5.34 -9.63
C VAL A 130 -1.53 4.97 -8.18
N LYS A 131 -2.34 5.46 -7.24
CA LYS A 131 -2.12 5.25 -5.80
C LYS A 131 -3.43 5.42 -5.03
N TYR A 132 -3.64 4.66 -3.95
CA TYR A 132 -4.83 4.79 -3.10
C TYR A 132 -5.12 6.22 -2.64
N THR A 133 -4.09 7.02 -2.42
CA THR A 133 -4.23 8.43 -2.03
C THR A 133 -5.00 9.27 -3.05
N GLY A 134 -5.15 8.79 -4.30
CA GLY A 134 -6.04 9.38 -5.30
C GLY A 134 -7.52 9.41 -4.87
N VAL A 135 -7.94 8.56 -3.92
CA VAL A 135 -9.28 8.62 -3.30
C VAL A 135 -9.51 9.95 -2.60
N LEU A 136 -8.46 10.58 -2.05
CA LEU A 136 -8.57 11.89 -1.40
C LEU A 136 -8.96 12.99 -2.41
N THR A 137 -8.45 12.90 -3.64
CA THR A 137 -8.89 13.78 -4.73
C THR A 137 -10.34 13.50 -5.15
N LEU A 138 -10.73 12.24 -5.24
CA LEU A 138 -12.13 11.88 -5.50
C LEU A 138 -13.06 12.45 -4.43
N LEU A 139 -12.67 12.34 -3.14
CA LEU A 139 -13.42 12.88 -2.02
C LEU A 139 -13.54 14.41 -2.11
N LEU A 140 -12.47 15.12 -2.48
CA LEU A 140 -12.47 16.57 -2.72
C LEU A 140 -13.51 16.95 -3.80
N VAL A 141 -13.53 16.21 -4.92
CA VAL A 141 -14.47 16.41 -6.02
C VAL A 141 -15.91 16.05 -5.59
N CYS A 142 -16.10 14.99 -4.83
CA CYS A 142 -17.43 14.58 -4.33
C CYS A 142 -18.03 15.62 -3.38
N VAL A 143 -17.24 16.24 -2.50
CA VAL A 143 -17.76 17.33 -1.63
C VAL A 143 -18.12 18.56 -2.46
N LEU A 144 -17.34 18.90 -3.49
CA LEU A 144 -17.72 19.95 -4.43
C LEU A 144 -19.04 19.64 -5.14
N ALA A 145 -19.20 18.42 -5.64
CA ALA A 145 -20.43 17.97 -6.29
C ALA A 145 -21.62 17.94 -5.33
N ALA A 146 -21.42 17.54 -4.07
CA ALA A 146 -22.45 17.56 -3.03
C ALA A 146 -22.89 18.99 -2.72
N SER A 147 -21.95 19.95 -2.66
CA SER A 147 -22.28 21.37 -2.49
C SER A 147 -23.12 21.90 -3.65
N ASP A 148 -22.86 21.46 -4.89
CA ASP A 148 -23.66 21.85 -6.04
C ASP A 148 -25.08 21.23 -5.99
N ILE A 149 -25.18 19.94 -5.61
CA ILE A 149 -26.47 19.26 -5.42
C ILE A 149 -27.28 19.96 -4.32
N TRP A 150 -26.63 20.37 -3.22
CA TRP A 150 -27.27 21.09 -2.12
C TRP A 150 -27.89 22.42 -2.59
N ARG A 151 -27.17 23.16 -3.46
CA ARG A 151 -27.70 24.40 -4.06
C ARG A 151 -28.88 24.12 -4.98
N LEU A 152 -28.80 23.06 -5.83
CA LEU A 152 -29.89 22.66 -6.70
C LEU A 152 -31.15 22.22 -5.91
N ALA A 153 -30.97 21.53 -4.79
CA ALA A 153 -32.05 21.11 -3.91
C ALA A 153 -32.75 22.30 -3.22
N GLY A 154 -32.02 23.39 -2.98
CA GLY A 154 -32.55 24.64 -2.43
C GLY A 154 -33.28 25.52 -3.47
N ASP A 155 -33.14 25.24 -4.77
CA ASP A 155 -33.76 25.98 -5.83
C ASP A 155 -35.20 25.49 -6.05
N ARG A 156 -36.17 26.30 -5.61
CA ARG A 156 -37.62 25.99 -5.72
C ARG A 156 -38.15 26.02 -7.14
N THR A 157 -37.37 26.48 -8.11
CA THR A 157 -37.77 26.47 -9.53
C THR A 157 -37.55 25.10 -10.18
N LEU A 158 -36.75 24.23 -9.56
CA LEU A 158 -36.43 22.89 -10.05
C LEU A 158 -37.40 21.85 -9.47
N THR A 159 -37.77 20.89 -10.30
CA THR A 159 -38.55 19.73 -9.85
C THR A 159 -37.66 18.74 -9.10
N HIS A 160 -38.25 18.01 -8.16
CA HIS A 160 -37.52 16.95 -7.45
C HIS A 160 -36.92 15.90 -8.39
N LEU A 161 -37.60 15.58 -9.49
CA LEU A 161 -37.09 14.67 -10.52
C LEU A 161 -35.82 15.20 -11.18
N CYS A 162 -35.73 16.50 -11.43
CA CYS A 162 -34.52 17.11 -11.96
C CYS A 162 -33.35 16.99 -10.97
N VAL A 163 -33.59 17.24 -9.67
CA VAL A 163 -32.57 17.08 -8.62
C VAL A 163 -32.14 15.61 -8.52
N CYS A 164 -33.08 14.66 -8.53
CA CYS A 164 -32.78 13.23 -8.55
C CYS A 164 -31.91 12.83 -9.76
N ALA A 165 -32.26 13.34 -10.95
CA ALA A 165 -31.49 13.09 -12.17
C ALA A 165 -30.03 13.60 -12.03
N HIS A 166 -29.83 14.78 -11.43
CA HIS A 166 -28.50 15.30 -11.13
C HIS A 166 -27.71 14.42 -10.13
N VAL A 167 -28.38 13.87 -9.10
CA VAL A 167 -27.76 12.95 -8.12
C VAL A 167 -27.35 11.66 -8.82
N VAL A 168 -28.27 11.02 -9.54
CA VAL A 168 -28.02 9.76 -10.26
C VAL A 168 -26.86 9.91 -11.25
N ALA A 169 -26.87 10.96 -12.06
CA ALA A 169 -25.82 11.21 -13.03
C ALA A 169 -24.44 11.39 -12.36
N ARG A 170 -24.37 12.16 -11.26
CA ARG A 170 -23.12 12.38 -10.54
C ARG A 170 -22.64 11.12 -9.81
N VAL A 171 -23.54 10.33 -9.23
CA VAL A 171 -23.19 9.02 -8.65
C VAL A 171 -22.61 8.10 -9.72
N ALA A 172 -23.28 8.00 -10.88
CA ALA A 172 -22.79 7.19 -11.98
C ALA A 172 -21.43 7.68 -12.51
N GLY A 173 -21.27 9.00 -12.73
CA GLY A 173 -20.05 9.56 -13.29
C GLY A 173 -18.90 9.69 -12.31
N LEU A 174 -19.15 9.99 -11.03
CA LEU A 174 -18.07 10.27 -10.06
C LEU A 174 -17.78 9.11 -9.10
N LEU A 175 -18.68 8.14 -8.94
CA LEU A 175 -18.43 7.00 -8.07
C LEU A 175 -18.35 5.69 -8.88
N LEU A 176 -19.36 5.40 -9.70
CA LEU A 176 -19.40 4.14 -10.42
C LEU A 176 -18.33 4.08 -11.52
N LEU A 177 -18.14 5.13 -12.31
CA LEU A 177 -17.14 5.16 -13.38
C LEU A 177 -15.72 5.02 -12.86
N PRO A 178 -15.24 5.77 -11.84
CA PRO A 178 -13.90 5.54 -11.26
C PRO A 178 -13.72 4.13 -10.72
N LEU A 179 -14.75 3.57 -10.05
CA LEU A 179 -14.71 2.20 -9.54
C LEU A 179 -14.57 1.17 -10.68
N LEU A 180 -15.35 1.32 -11.75
CA LEU A 180 -15.27 0.43 -12.92
C LEU A 180 -13.90 0.51 -13.59
N LEU A 181 -13.34 1.71 -13.73
CA LEU A 181 -11.98 1.90 -14.28
C LEU A 181 -10.92 1.27 -13.38
N TYR A 182 -11.05 1.40 -12.07
CA TYR A 182 -10.16 0.77 -11.10
C TYR A 182 -10.19 -0.75 -11.22
N VAL A 183 -11.38 -1.34 -11.19
CA VAL A 183 -11.56 -2.80 -11.34
C VAL A 183 -11.03 -3.29 -12.69
N ALA A 184 -11.34 -2.58 -13.78
CA ALA A 184 -10.87 -2.91 -15.13
C ALA A 184 -9.33 -2.85 -15.22
N THR A 185 -8.70 -1.87 -14.55
CA THR A 185 -7.24 -1.76 -14.49
C THR A 185 -6.62 -2.97 -13.78
N PHE A 186 -7.19 -3.42 -12.67
CA PHE A 186 -6.72 -4.63 -11.97
C PHE A 186 -7.03 -5.91 -12.75
N TRP A 187 -8.16 -5.97 -13.44
CA TRP A 187 -8.44 -7.08 -14.33
C TRP A 187 -7.36 -7.21 -15.42
N LEU A 188 -7.03 -6.11 -16.09
CA LEU A 188 -5.97 -6.10 -17.09
C LEU A 188 -4.59 -6.43 -16.47
N HIS A 189 -4.31 -5.92 -15.27
CA HIS A 189 -3.08 -6.20 -14.54
C HIS A 189 -2.91 -7.71 -14.27
N LEU A 190 -3.95 -8.37 -13.76
CA LEU A 190 -3.92 -9.80 -13.46
C LEU A 190 -3.93 -10.68 -14.72
N GLN A 191 -4.44 -10.17 -15.85
CA GLN A 191 -4.33 -10.87 -17.14
C GLN A 191 -2.93 -10.79 -17.75
N LEU A 192 -2.20 -9.71 -17.53
CA LEU A 192 -0.86 -9.51 -18.05
C LEU A 192 0.22 -10.17 -17.16
N LEU A 193 0.08 -10.08 -15.84
CA LEU A 193 1.05 -10.59 -14.87
C LEU A 193 0.63 -11.97 -14.35
N GLN A 194 0.90 -12.99 -15.14
CA GLN A 194 0.52 -14.37 -14.84
C GLN A 194 1.67 -15.21 -14.27
N ASN A 195 2.91 -14.73 -14.34
CA ASN A 195 4.07 -15.48 -13.86
C ASN A 195 4.32 -15.25 -12.37
N ALA A 196 4.81 -16.28 -11.68
CA ALA A 196 5.30 -16.17 -10.31
C ALA A 196 6.46 -15.17 -10.23
N GLY A 197 6.48 -14.35 -9.17
CA GLY A 197 7.48 -13.33 -8.93
C GLY A 197 8.24 -13.54 -7.60
N PRO A 198 9.29 -12.76 -7.34
CA PRO A 198 10.13 -12.93 -6.14
C PRO A 198 9.38 -12.69 -4.82
N HIS A 199 8.25 -11.98 -4.86
CA HIS A 199 7.44 -11.64 -3.69
C HIS A 199 6.08 -12.34 -3.67
N ASP A 200 5.87 -13.38 -4.47
CA ASP A 200 4.62 -14.12 -4.51
C ASP A 200 4.31 -14.85 -3.19
N HIS A 201 5.34 -15.17 -2.40
CA HIS A 201 5.20 -15.77 -1.07
C HIS A 201 4.35 -14.95 -0.08
N LEU A 202 4.13 -13.66 -0.36
CA LEU A 202 3.23 -12.80 0.45
C LEU A 202 1.75 -13.12 0.23
N MET A 203 1.42 -13.75 -0.90
CA MET A 203 0.05 -14.15 -1.26
C MET A 203 -0.28 -15.53 -0.71
N SER A 204 -1.57 -15.87 -0.64
CA SER A 204 -2.01 -17.20 -0.23
C SER A 204 -1.46 -18.29 -1.14
N SER A 205 -1.38 -19.53 -0.64
CA SER A 205 -0.94 -20.68 -1.46
C SER A 205 -1.85 -20.89 -2.67
N ALA A 206 -3.17 -20.63 -2.53
CA ALA A 206 -4.13 -20.70 -3.64
C ALA A 206 -3.84 -19.66 -4.73
N PHE A 207 -3.50 -18.43 -4.34
CA PHE A 207 -3.09 -17.38 -5.29
C PHE A 207 -1.81 -17.78 -6.02
N GLN A 208 -0.77 -18.21 -5.29
CA GLN A 208 0.52 -18.63 -5.84
C GLN A 208 0.36 -19.82 -6.80
N ALA A 209 -0.45 -20.82 -6.45
CA ALA A 209 -0.72 -21.98 -7.29
C ALA A 209 -1.50 -21.64 -8.56
N SER A 210 -2.17 -20.49 -8.61
CA SER A 210 -2.87 -19.97 -9.80
C SER A 210 -1.98 -19.17 -10.75
N LEU A 211 -0.69 -18.95 -10.40
CA LEU A 211 0.31 -18.31 -11.26
C LEU A 211 1.06 -19.35 -12.09
N LYS A 212 1.73 -18.91 -13.15
CA LYS A 212 2.61 -19.76 -13.96
C LYS A 212 4.00 -19.82 -13.34
N GLY A 213 4.52 -21.01 -13.11
CA GLY A 213 5.81 -21.24 -12.44
C GLY A 213 5.69 -21.27 -10.91
N GLY A 214 6.78 -21.03 -10.19
CA GLY A 214 6.80 -21.00 -8.72
C GLY A 214 6.11 -22.19 -8.07
N LEU A 215 5.19 -21.93 -7.14
CA LEU A 215 4.46 -22.94 -6.37
C LEU A 215 3.64 -23.86 -7.30
N ALA A 216 2.99 -23.34 -8.34
CA ALA A 216 2.20 -24.15 -9.26
C ALA A 216 3.03 -25.27 -9.92
N ARG A 217 4.29 -25.00 -10.26
CA ARG A 217 5.21 -26.00 -10.82
C ARG A 217 5.63 -27.03 -9.77
N ILE A 218 5.88 -26.59 -8.53
CA ILE A 218 6.31 -27.48 -7.44
C ILE A 218 5.17 -28.43 -7.05
N THR A 219 3.94 -27.92 -7.06
CA THR A 219 2.74 -28.67 -6.61
C THR A 219 2.04 -29.44 -7.72
N GLN A 220 2.50 -29.28 -8.96
CA GLN A 220 1.93 -30.01 -10.10
C GLN A 220 2.10 -31.52 -9.94
N GLY A 221 0.97 -32.23 -9.98
CA GLY A 221 0.97 -33.69 -9.88
C GLY A 221 1.09 -34.24 -8.45
N GLN A 222 1.04 -33.40 -7.42
CA GLN A 222 0.91 -33.83 -6.03
C GLN A 222 -0.46 -34.47 -5.78
N PRO A 223 -0.60 -35.34 -4.75
CA PRO A 223 -1.89 -35.85 -4.35
C PRO A 223 -2.84 -34.73 -3.94
N LEU A 224 -4.09 -34.77 -4.36
CA LEU A 224 -5.09 -33.77 -4.01
C LEU A 224 -5.55 -33.92 -2.57
N GLU A 225 -5.87 -35.14 -2.15
CA GLU A 225 -6.41 -35.44 -0.82
C GLU A 225 -5.31 -35.86 0.13
N VAL A 226 -5.25 -35.22 1.29
CA VAL A 226 -4.35 -35.61 2.37
C VAL A 226 -4.83 -36.90 2.97
N ALA A 227 -4.00 -37.94 2.96
CA ALA A 227 -4.29 -39.26 3.51
C ALA A 227 -3.44 -39.52 4.77
N PHE A 228 -3.84 -40.49 5.57
CA PHE A 228 -2.99 -40.99 6.66
C PHE A 228 -1.70 -41.56 6.05
N GLY A 229 -0.54 -41.18 6.61
CA GLY A 229 0.79 -41.48 6.09
C GLY A 229 1.34 -40.39 5.13
N SER A 230 0.53 -39.42 4.75
CA SER A 230 0.99 -38.28 3.89
C SER A 230 2.05 -37.46 4.58
N GLN A 231 3.06 -37.04 3.79
CA GLN A 231 4.05 -36.05 4.18
C GLN A 231 3.63 -34.68 3.65
N VAL A 232 3.47 -33.70 4.53
CA VAL A 232 2.91 -32.39 4.20
C VAL A 232 3.73 -31.25 4.80
N THR A 233 3.69 -30.09 4.16
CA THR A 233 4.10 -28.83 4.77
C THR A 233 2.85 -28.01 5.10
N LEU A 234 2.77 -27.46 6.32
CA LEU A 234 1.65 -26.66 6.78
C LEU A 234 2.03 -25.19 6.79
N ARG A 235 1.39 -24.41 5.93
CA ARG A 235 1.59 -22.96 5.83
C ARG A 235 0.48 -22.22 6.56
N SER A 236 0.83 -21.19 7.34
CA SER A 236 -0.15 -20.29 7.92
C SER A 236 -0.81 -19.43 6.83
N ALA A 237 -2.13 -19.31 6.88
CA ALA A 237 -2.87 -18.47 5.92
C ALA A 237 -2.70 -16.95 6.18
N HIS A 238 -2.30 -16.59 7.40
CA HIS A 238 -2.16 -15.17 7.81
C HIS A 238 -0.73 -14.68 7.70
N THR A 239 0.21 -15.41 8.25
CA THR A 239 1.63 -15.08 8.25
C THR A 239 2.35 -15.93 7.19
N PRO A 240 3.24 -15.38 6.36
CA PRO A 240 3.94 -16.13 5.34
C PRO A 240 5.05 -17.01 5.96
N CYS A 241 4.65 -18.03 6.71
CA CYS A 241 5.56 -18.97 7.37
C CYS A 241 4.94 -20.37 7.44
N TRP A 242 5.79 -21.37 7.65
CA TRP A 242 5.43 -22.78 7.73
C TRP A 242 5.60 -23.30 9.14
N LEU A 243 4.73 -24.21 9.57
CA LEU A 243 4.89 -24.94 10.82
C LEU A 243 6.22 -25.68 10.81
N HIS A 244 7.08 -25.37 11.75
CA HIS A 244 8.48 -25.76 11.78
C HIS A 244 8.87 -26.30 13.16
N SER A 245 9.81 -27.23 13.19
CA SER A 245 10.44 -27.70 14.43
C SER A 245 11.89 -28.03 14.17
N HIS A 246 12.75 -27.75 15.13
CA HIS A 246 14.19 -28.05 15.10
C HIS A 246 14.62 -28.70 16.41
N PHE A 247 15.86 -29.19 16.50
CA PHE A 247 16.30 -29.97 17.66
C PHE A 247 16.47 -29.16 18.95
N ASP A 248 16.52 -27.83 18.87
CA ASP A 248 16.62 -26.99 20.06
C ASP A 248 15.37 -27.10 20.93
N VAL A 249 15.57 -27.01 22.24
CA VAL A 249 14.51 -27.11 23.24
C VAL A 249 14.18 -25.75 23.84
N TYR A 250 12.99 -25.61 24.39
CA TYR A 250 12.66 -24.41 25.17
C TYR A 250 13.62 -24.28 26.38
N PRO A 251 14.00 -23.05 26.78
CA PRO A 251 14.83 -22.84 27.97
C PRO A 251 14.11 -23.34 29.21
N ILE A 252 14.82 -23.85 30.20
CA ILE A 252 14.19 -24.38 31.44
C ILE A 252 13.32 -23.31 32.10
N THR A 253 13.78 -22.07 32.08
CA THR A 253 13.06 -20.92 32.65
C THR A 253 13.03 -19.78 31.63
N TYR A 254 11.86 -19.14 31.45
CA TYR A 254 11.70 -17.94 30.64
C TYR A 254 12.23 -16.69 31.36
N ALA A 255 12.39 -15.59 30.65
CA ALA A 255 12.90 -14.32 31.19
C ALA A 255 12.05 -13.75 32.34
N ASP A 256 10.76 -14.10 32.40
CA ASP A 256 9.83 -13.71 33.44
C ASP A 256 9.79 -14.67 34.66
N GLY A 257 10.68 -15.66 34.68
CA GLY A 257 10.82 -16.62 35.77
C GLY A 257 9.88 -17.83 35.70
N ARG A 258 8.99 -17.92 34.67
CA ARG A 258 8.14 -19.09 34.48
C ARG A 258 8.95 -20.28 33.94
N GLY A 259 8.60 -21.48 34.37
CA GLY A 259 9.15 -22.71 33.80
C GLY A 259 8.51 -23.03 32.44
N SER A 260 9.29 -23.61 31.55
CA SER A 260 8.84 -24.19 30.28
C SER A 260 8.68 -25.72 30.39
N SER A 261 8.26 -26.35 29.31
CA SER A 261 8.28 -27.80 29.19
C SER A 261 9.68 -28.40 29.01
N HIS A 262 10.63 -27.59 28.60
CA HIS A 262 11.98 -28.02 28.18
C HIS A 262 11.95 -29.07 27.06
N GLN A 263 10.93 -28.99 26.20
CA GLN A 263 10.73 -29.87 25.04
C GLN A 263 11.21 -29.19 23.75
N GLN A 264 11.27 -29.97 22.68
CA GLN A 264 11.69 -29.48 21.35
C GLN A 264 10.76 -28.38 20.87
N GLN A 265 11.34 -27.27 20.42
CA GLN A 265 10.64 -26.07 20.00
C GLN A 265 9.81 -26.30 18.74
N VAL A 266 8.62 -25.67 18.70
CA VAL A 266 7.78 -25.54 17.52
C VAL A 266 7.56 -24.06 17.23
N THR A 267 7.87 -23.65 16.01
CA THR A 267 7.86 -22.25 15.59
C THR A 267 7.19 -22.10 14.22
N CYS A 268 7.06 -20.90 13.73
CA CYS A 268 6.70 -20.64 12.35
C CYS A 268 7.89 -20.06 11.59
N TYR A 269 8.41 -20.79 10.60
CA TYR A 269 9.63 -20.40 9.89
C TYR A 269 9.30 -19.77 8.52
N PRO A 270 9.86 -18.60 8.18
CA PRO A 270 9.48 -17.88 6.96
C PRO A 270 10.10 -18.43 5.67
N TYR A 271 10.92 -19.46 5.75
CA TYR A 271 11.58 -20.07 4.59
C TYR A 271 11.23 -21.54 4.43
N LYS A 272 11.25 -22.03 3.20
CA LYS A 272 11.10 -23.46 2.91
C LYS A 272 12.32 -24.22 3.37
N ASP A 273 12.10 -25.19 4.24
CA ASP A 273 13.15 -26.02 4.84
C ASP A 273 12.68 -27.46 5.03
N ILE A 274 13.64 -28.37 5.16
CA ILE A 274 13.35 -29.79 5.41
C ILE A 274 12.64 -30.01 6.76
N ASN A 275 12.89 -29.15 7.73
CA ASN A 275 12.26 -29.19 9.05
C ASN A 275 10.80 -28.66 9.06
N ASN A 276 10.25 -28.30 7.91
CA ASN A 276 8.83 -27.93 7.76
C ASN A 276 7.94 -29.13 7.41
N TRP A 277 8.52 -30.32 7.24
CA TRP A 277 7.80 -31.51 6.82
C TRP A 277 7.24 -32.29 8.00
N TRP A 278 5.93 -32.59 7.92
CA TRP A 278 5.15 -33.33 8.90
C TRP A 278 4.49 -34.54 8.25
N ILE A 279 4.46 -35.66 8.97
CA ILE A 279 3.74 -36.88 8.54
C ILE A 279 2.39 -36.92 9.28
N ILE A 280 1.32 -37.09 8.54
CA ILE A 280 -0.04 -37.17 9.09
C ILE A 280 -0.28 -38.63 9.50
N LYS A 281 -0.12 -38.92 10.76
CA LYS A 281 -0.21 -40.29 11.31
C LYS A 281 -1.60 -40.55 11.88
N HIS A 282 -2.13 -41.77 11.66
CA HIS A 282 -3.34 -42.21 12.31
C HIS A 282 -3.06 -42.53 13.80
N PRO A 283 -3.90 -42.09 14.77
CA PRO A 283 -3.65 -42.27 16.22
C PRO A 283 -3.41 -43.70 16.66
N HIS A 284 -4.11 -44.66 16.05
CA HIS A 284 -4.07 -46.06 16.40
C HIS A 284 -3.21 -46.95 15.49
N SER A 285 -2.55 -46.36 14.49
CA SER A 285 -1.66 -47.06 13.57
C SER A 285 -0.20 -46.68 13.81
N GLN A 286 0.71 -47.63 13.68
CA GLN A 286 2.16 -47.37 13.67
C GLN A 286 2.70 -47.12 12.24
N SER A 287 1.88 -47.28 11.21
CA SER A 287 2.27 -47.05 9.82
C SER A 287 2.52 -45.57 9.58
N LEU A 288 3.65 -45.28 8.94
CA LEU A 288 4.03 -43.94 8.49
C LEU A 288 3.92 -43.81 6.96
N VAL A 289 3.35 -44.80 6.32
CA VAL A 289 3.23 -44.91 4.86
C VAL A 289 1.75 -44.87 4.51
N VAL A 290 1.45 -44.29 3.35
CA VAL A 290 0.07 -44.21 2.88
C VAL A 290 -0.42 -45.60 2.45
N ASP A 291 -1.60 -45.98 2.91
CA ASP A 291 -2.24 -47.26 2.53
C ASP A 291 -2.64 -47.28 1.04
N SER A 292 -2.82 -48.47 0.50
CA SER A 292 -3.32 -48.65 -0.86
C SER A 292 -4.64 -49.44 -0.82
N PRO A 293 -5.80 -48.81 -1.14
CA PRO A 293 -6.01 -47.42 -1.57
C PRO A 293 -5.76 -46.39 -0.44
N PRO A 294 -5.40 -45.13 -0.76
CA PRO A 294 -5.21 -44.08 0.22
C PRO A 294 -6.48 -43.83 1.03
N VAL A 295 -6.35 -43.71 2.35
CA VAL A 295 -7.47 -43.35 3.26
C VAL A 295 -7.41 -41.85 3.51
N PRO A 296 -8.32 -41.03 2.91
CA PRO A 296 -8.28 -39.58 3.06
C PRO A 296 -8.67 -39.15 4.48
N VAL A 297 -8.01 -38.12 4.98
CA VAL A 297 -8.37 -37.45 6.24
C VAL A 297 -9.55 -36.52 5.98
N ARG A 298 -10.61 -36.67 6.76
CA ARG A 298 -11.86 -35.91 6.65
C ARG A 298 -12.02 -34.89 7.77
N HIS A 299 -12.97 -34.00 7.59
CA HIS A 299 -13.40 -33.10 8.64
C HIS A 299 -13.82 -33.85 9.88
N GLY A 300 -13.29 -33.46 11.04
CA GLY A 300 -13.56 -34.10 12.33
C GLY A 300 -12.63 -35.27 12.70
N ASP A 301 -11.82 -35.75 11.74
CA ASP A 301 -10.87 -36.83 12.01
C ASP A 301 -9.78 -36.39 12.99
N ILE A 302 -9.29 -37.36 13.76
CA ILE A 302 -8.18 -37.16 14.70
C ILE A 302 -6.89 -37.64 14.03
N VAL A 303 -5.89 -36.78 14.05
CA VAL A 303 -4.56 -37.06 13.50
C VAL A 303 -3.47 -36.85 14.54
N GLN A 304 -2.31 -37.40 14.29
CA GLN A 304 -1.05 -37.07 14.93
C GLN A 304 -0.13 -36.45 13.89
N LEU A 305 0.53 -35.34 14.23
CA LEU A 305 1.52 -34.70 13.35
C LEU A 305 2.91 -35.13 13.82
N LEU A 306 3.58 -35.93 13.03
CA LEU A 306 4.92 -36.40 13.29
C LEU A 306 5.93 -35.53 12.54
N HIS A 307 6.86 -34.92 13.24
CA HIS A 307 7.93 -34.15 12.62
C HIS A 307 8.90 -35.08 11.86
N GLY A 308 9.05 -34.83 10.56
CA GLY A 308 9.73 -35.76 9.65
C GLY A 308 11.18 -36.04 9.98
N ILE A 309 11.90 -35.09 10.59
CA ILE A 309 13.33 -35.21 10.90
C ILE A 309 13.56 -35.74 12.31
N SER A 310 12.89 -35.19 13.33
CA SER A 310 13.12 -35.60 14.72
C SER A 310 12.29 -36.78 15.17
N THR A 311 11.36 -37.25 14.35
CA THR A 311 10.43 -38.34 14.64
C THR A 311 9.61 -38.16 15.91
N LYS A 312 9.43 -36.93 16.38
CA LYS A 312 8.63 -36.55 17.53
C LYS A 312 7.26 -36.03 17.14
N LEU A 313 6.26 -36.29 17.99
CA LEU A 313 4.89 -35.89 17.78
C LEU A 313 4.62 -34.46 18.27
N LEU A 314 3.86 -33.69 17.49
CA LEU A 314 3.36 -32.37 17.86
C LEU A 314 2.42 -32.49 19.06
N ASN A 315 2.69 -31.73 20.10
CA ASN A 315 2.00 -31.78 21.37
C ASN A 315 1.68 -30.38 21.91
N SER A 316 0.64 -30.31 22.74
CA SER A 316 0.37 -29.17 23.59
C SER A 316 -0.10 -29.66 24.96
N HIS A 317 0.21 -28.91 26.00
CA HIS A 317 -0.16 -29.23 27.38
C HIS A 317 -0.32 -27.94 28.19
N ASN A 318 -0.81 -28.04 29.41
CA ASN A 318 -1.12 -26.89 30.24
C ASN A 318 0.14 -26.23 30.83
N VAL A 319 1.03 -25.75 29.92
CA VAL A 319 2.17 -24.90 30.20
C VAL A 319 1.97 -23.63 29.43
N ALA A 320 2.16 -22.47 30.05
CA ALA A 320 1.97 -21.17 29.42
C ALA A 320 3.06 -20.92 28.36
N ALA A 321 2.67 -20.38 27.20
CA ALA A 321 3.59 -20.07 26.11
C ALA A 321 4.62 -19.01 26.52
N ALA A 322 5.73 -18.97 25.79
CA ALA A 322 6.89 -18.18 26.13
C ALA A 322 6.62 -16.68 26.19
N ILE A 323 6.05 -16.13 25.12
CA ILE A 323 5.79 -14.69 24.97
C ILE A 323 4.31 -14.36 25.18
N THR A 324 3.42 -15.31 24.84
CA THR A 324 1.96 -15.13 24.98
C THR A 324 1.43 -16.03 26.10
N PRO A 325 1.58 -15.67 27.40
CA PRO A 325 1.29 -16.56 28.53
C PRO A 325 -0.19 -16.89 28.72
N THR A 326 -1.08 -16.21 28.03
CA THR A 326 -2.52 -16.53 27.98
C THR A 326 -2.83 -17.74 27.11
N CYS A 327 -1.87 -18.19 26.30
CA CYS A 327 -1.95 -19.37 25.44
C CYS A 327 -1.07 -20.49 26.01
N GLN A 328 -1.26 -21.71 25.50
CA GLN A 328 -0.45 -22.87 25.86
C GLN A 328 0.76 -23.01 24.93
N GLU A 329 1.86 -23.49 25.48
CA GLU A 329 3.05 -23.87 24.74
C GLU A 329 2.77 -25.04 23.80
N VAL A 330 3.33 -24.97 22.60
CA VAL A 330 3.32 -26.06 21.61
C VAL A 330 4.75 -26.57 21.42
N SER A 331 4.91 -27.88 21.47
CA SER A 331 6.22 -28.52 21.44
C SER A 331 6.19 -29.82 20.65
N CYS A 332 7.34 -30.34 20.30
CA CYS A 332 7.48 -31.73 19.86
C CYS A 332 7.97 -32.57 21.02
N TYR A 333 7.18 -33.57 21.36
CA TYR A 333 7.46 -34.46 22.47
C TYR A 333 7.08 -35.91 22.09
N VAL A 334 7.74 -36.87 22.70
CA VAL A 334 7.51 -38.32 22.52
C VAL A 334 7.76 -38.80 21.07
N ASP A 335 8.53 -39.86 21.00
CA ASP A 335 8.75 -40.56 19.73
C ASP A 335 7.46 -41.28 19.28
N TYR A 336 7.27 -41.36 17.99
CA TYR A 336 6.03 -41.89 17.38
C TYR A 336 5.68 -43.36 17.78
N ASN A 337 6.65 -44.13 18.23
CA ASN A 337 6.50 -45.53 18.68
C ASN A 337 6.03 -45.64 20.12
N ILE A 338 5.98 -44.56 20.89
CA ILE A 338 5.52 -44.55 22.28
C ILE A 338 4.02 -44.15 22.28
N SER A 339 3.17 -45.00 22.83
CA SER A 339 1.75 -44.73 22.94
C SER A 339 1.47 -43.78 24.10
N MET A 340 1.06 -42.55 23.78
CA MET A 340 0.49 -41.60 24.75
C MET A 340 -0.91 -41.18 24.30
N GLN A 341 -1.92 -41.64 25.03
CA GLN A 341 -3.30 -41.36 24.69
C GLN A 341 -3.64 -39.88 24.93
N GLY A 342 -4.22 -39.22 23.90
CA GLY A 342 -4.79 -37.89 23.97
C GLY A 342 -3.79 -36.73 23.84
N GLN A 343 -2.55 -36.86 24.29
CA GLN A 343 -1.59 -35.71 24.28
C GLN A 343 -1.16 -35.28 22.89
N PRO A 344 -0.81 -36.16 21.93
CA PRO A 344 -0.44 -35.72 20.58
C PRO A 344 -1.61 -35.78 19.58
N TRP A 345 -2.84 -35.73 20.06
CA TRP A 345 -4.04 -35.88 19.21
C TRP A 345 -4.59 -34.52 18.80
N TRP A 346 -4.74 -34.33 17.50
CA TRP A 346 -5.26 -33.12 16.89
C TRP A 346 -6.48 -33.44 16.02
N ARG A 347 -7.61 -32.77 16.27
CA ARG A 347 -8.79 -32.88 15.42
C ARG A 347 -8.67 -31.87 14.27
N VAL A 348 -8.90 -32.37 13.06
CA VAL A 348 -8.87 -31.55 11.83
C VAL A 348 -10.24 -30.92 11.59
N GLU A 349 -10.34 -29.62 11.60
CA GLU A 349 -11.55 -28.90 11.20
C GLU A 349 -11.32 -28.18 9.87
N VAL A 350 -11.96 -28.66 8.80
CA VAL A 350 -11.95 -28.00 7.48
C VAL A 350 -12.94 -26.84 7.52
N LEU A 351 -12.46 -25.60 7.35
CA LEU A 351 -13.24 -24.38 7.52
C LEU A 351 -14.09 -24.05 6.30
N ASN A 352 -13.56 -24.26 5.10
CA ASN A 352 -14.20 -23.97 3.81
C ASN A 352 -14.85 -25.19 3.17
N ARG A 353 -15.34 -26.13 4.00
CA ARG A 353 -16.02 -27.33 3.54
C ARG A 353 -17.43 -27.03 3.00
N ALA A 354 -17.85 -27.79 2.02
CA ALA A 354 -19.22 -27.80 1.51
C ALA A 354 -20.11 -28.79 2.29
N SER A 355 -19.53 -29.88 2.83
CA SER A 355 -20.22 -30.91 3.66
C SER A 355 -19.33 -31.38 4.79
N ASP A 356 -19.95 -32.02 5.82
CA ASP A 356 -19.19 -32.58 6.94
C ASP A 356 -18.39 -33.85 6.57
N SER A 357 -18.59 -34.39 5.37
CA SER A 357 -17.82 -35.51 4.83
C SER A 357 -16.63 -35.08 3.96
N ASP A 358 -16.41 -33.77 3.78
CA ASP A 358 -15.32 -33.28 2.95
C ASP A 358 -13.96 -33.70 3.47
N SER A 359 -13.09 -34.12 2.54
CA SER A 359 -11.70 -34.46 2.80
C SER A 359 -10.81 -33.21 2.91
N TRP A 360 -9.70 -33.35 3.62
CA TRP A 360 -8.65 -32.35 3.68
C TRP A 360 -7.87 -32.33 2.35
N LYS A 361 -7.97 -31.24 1.59
CA LYS A 361 -7.38 -31.11 0.25
C LYS A 361 -6.17 -30.18 0.27
N THR A 362 -5.13 -30.56 -0.43
CA THR A 362 -3.90 -29.77 -0.65
C THR A 362 -4.23 -28.43 -1.31
N ILE A 363 -3.71 -27.33 -0.79
CA ILE A 363 -3.88 -25.94 -1.24
C ILE A 363 -5.31 -25.42 -1.12
N VAL A 364 -6.31 -26.26 -1.32
CA VAL A 364 -7.73 -25.85 -1.39
C VAL A 364 -8.36 -25.70 -0.01
N SER A 365 -8.00 -26.58 0.94
CA SER A 365 -8.63 -26.58 2.27
C SER A 365 -7.89 -25.67 3.24
N ASP A 366 -8.63 -24.74 3.86
CA ASP A 366 -8.24 -24.06 5.07
C ASP A 366 -8.65 -24.90 6.28
N VAL A 367 -7.72 -25.25 7.14
CA VAL A 367 -7.99 -26.09 8.30
C VAL A 367 -7.58 -25.42 9.61
N GLN A 368 -8.29 -25.79 10.68
CA GLN A 368 -7.86 -25.59 12.05
C GLN A 368 -7.47 -26.95 12.66
N LEU A 369 -6.41 -26.93 13.45
CA LEU A 369 -5.96 -28.10 14.22
C LEU A 369 -6.31 -27.84 15.69
N ILE A 370 -7.24 -28.63 16.20
CA ILE A 370 -7.75 -28.53 17.59
C ILE A 370 -7.14 -29.64 18.42
N HIS A 371 -6.39 -29.29 19.43
CA HIS A 371 -5.81 -30.25 20.36
C HIS A 371 -6.91 -30.91 21.18
N VAL A 372 -7.03 -32.24 21.10
CA VAL A 372 -8.17 -32.98 21.65
C VAL A 372 -8.22 -32.88 23.17
N ASN A 373 -7.07 -32.99 23.83
CA ASN A 373 -7.02 -33.05 25.30
C ASN A 373 -7.31 -31.70 25.98
N THR A 374 -6.83 -30.61 25.43
CA THR A 374 -6.98 -29.26 26.02
C THR A 374 -8.03 -28.39 25.33
N SER A 375 -8.62 -28.89 24.23
CA SER A 375 -9.59 -28.16 23.41
C SER A 375 -9.06 -26.80 22.92
N THR A 376 -7.75 -26.69 22.69
CA THR A 376 -7.05 -25.48 22.21
C THR A 376 -6.76 -25.56 20.72
N VAL A 377 -6.67 -24.40 20.05
CA VAL A 377 -6.45 -24.30 18.62
C VAL A 377 -5.00 -23.89 18.32
N LEU A 378 -4.34 -24.64 17.44
CA LEU A 378 -2.99 -24.32 16.96
C LEU A 378 -3.00 -23.01 16.16
N ARG A 379 -2.23 -22.03 16.57
CA ARG A 379 -2.11 -20.75 15.87
C ARG A 379 -0.73 -20.09 15.97
N VAL A 380 -0.43 -19.19 15.04
CA VAL A 380 0.67 -18.23 15.15
C VAL A 380 0.22 -17.10 16.07
N SER A 381 0.98 -16.79 17.13
CA SER A 381 0.59 -15.80 18.14
C SER A 381 0.69 -14.35 17.62
N GLY A 382 1.56 -14.10 16.66
CA GLY A 382 1.95 -12.78 16.20
C GLY A 382 3.15 -12.18 16.96
N ALA A 383 3.59 -12.84 18.05
CA ALA A 383 4.81 -12.49 18.77
C ALA A 383 6.02 -13.21 18.17
N VAL A 384 7.21 -12.67 18.42
CA VAL A 384 8.49 -13.20 17.96
C VAL A 384 9.26 -13.71 19.16
N LEU A 385 9.80 -14.92 19.06
CA LEU A 385 10.64 -15.53 20.09
C LEU A 385 11.97 -14.78 20.20
N PRO A 386 12.59 -14.72 21.40
CA PRO A 386 13.91 -14.16 21.61
C PRO A 386 15.02 -14.94 20.86
N GLU A 387 16.26 -14.55 21.07
CA GLU A 387 17.45 -15.14 20.43
C GLU A 387 17.52 -16.66 20.57
N TRP A 388 17.13 -17.22 21.72
CA TRP A 388 17.10 -18.67 21.93
C TRP A 388 16.05 -19.39 21.06
N GLY A 389 15.06 -18.70 20.52
CA GLY A 389 14.09 -19.18 19.52
C GLY A 389 14.38 -18.63 18.13
N HIS A 390 15.62 -18.21 17.87
CA HIS A 390 16.11 -17.70 16.57
C HIS A 390 15.33 -16.51 16.00
N GLY A 391 14.62 -15.73 16.81
CA GLY A 391 13.77 -14.63 16.34
C GLY A 391 12.60 -15.11 15.45
N GLN A 392 12.17 -16.36 15.58
CA GLN A 392 11.10 -16.91 14.78
C GLN A 392 9.71 -16.61 15.40
N PRO A 393 8.65 -16.45 14.61
CA PRO A 393 7.29 -16.29 15.12
C PRO A 393 6.86 -17.43 16.02
N GLU A 394 6.29 -17.09 17.16
CA GLU A 394 5.81 -18.05 18.17
C GLU A 394 4.54 -18.77 17.69
N VAL A 395 4.53 -20.10 17.84
CA VAL A 395 3.35 -20.94 17.63
C VAL A 395 2.79 -21.37 18.99
N VAL A 396 1.49 -21.21 19.17
CA VAL A 396 0.80 -21.45 20.45
C VAL A 396 -0.49 -22.24 20.24
N ALA A 397 -1.01 -22.82 21.31
CA ALA A 397 -2.34 -23.38 21.36
C ALA A 397 -3.25 -22.46 22.19
N ASP A 398 -4.28 -21.90 21.55
CA ASP A 398 -5.18 -20.90 22.13
C ASP A 398 -6.52 -21.51 22.55
N LEU A 399 -7.02 -21.09 23.71
CA LEU A 399 -8.33 -21.49 24.23
C LEU A 399 -9.50 -20.88 23.44
N THR A 400 -9.27 -19.85 22.64
CA THR A 400 -10.33 -19.10 21.98
C THR A 400 -10.75 -19.78 20.66
N LEU A 401 -11.81 -20.56 20.71
CA LEU A 401 -12.37 -21.23 19.53
C LEU A 401 -13.16 -20.30 18.60
N ARG A 402 -13.68 -19.17 19.08
CA ARG A 402 -14.52 -18.23 18.31
C ARG A 402 -14.33 -16.78 18.77
N PRO A 403 -14.26 -15.81 17.82
CA PRO A 403 -14.25 -15.97 16.36
C PRO A 403 -12.95 -16.61 15.87
N VAL A 404 -12.99 -17.28 14.70
CA VAL A 404 -11.81 -17.93 14.10
C VAL A 404 -10.70 -16.89 13.90
N HIS A 405 -9.63 -17.00 14.70
CA HIS A 405 -8.49 -16.10 14.59
C HIS A 405 -7.76 -16.35 13.26
N PRO A 406 -7.39 -15.30 12.49
CA PRO A 406 -6.71 -15.49 11.21
C PRO A 406 -5.45 -16.37 11.29
N GLY A 407 -4.65 -16.21 12.35
CA GLY A 407 -3.43 -17.00 12.59
C GLY A 407 -3.66 -18.49 12.91
N SER A 408 -4.92 -18.92 13.12
CA SER A 408 -5.26 -20.33 13.38
C SER A 408 -5.60 -21.13 12.12
N ARG A 409 -5.54 -20.50 10.95
CA ARG A 409 -5.81 -21.18 9.67
C ARG A 409 -4.52 -21.69 9.07
N TRP A 410 -4.53 -22.97 8.72
CA TRP A 410 -3.40 -23.66 8.10
C TRP A 410 -3.82 -24.27 6.78
N THR A 411 -2.92 -24.26 5.80
CA THR A 411 -3.11 -24.86 4.47
C THR A 411 -1.96 -25.81 4.18
N VAL A 412 -2.24 -26.99 3.67
CA VAL A 412 -1.20 -27.88 3.14
C VAL A 412 -0.71 -27.31 1.83
N GLU A 413 0.57 -26.95 1.74
CA GLU A 413 1.17 -26.38 0.54
C GLU A 413 1.90 -27.43 -0.31
N GLU A 414 2.81 -28.17 0.28
CA GLU A 414 3.49 -29.29 -0.37
C GLU A 414 3.03 -30.60 0.24
N HIS A 415 2.80 -31.62 -0.63
CA HIS A 415 2.23 -32.89 -0.24
C HIS A 415 2.89 -34.03 -1.02
N ARG A 416 3.33 -35.06 -0.29
CA ARG A 416 3.89 -36.29 -0.84
C ARG A 416 3.29 -37.49 -0.14
N HIS A 417 3.08 -38.58 -0.87
CA HIS A 417 2.79 -39.87 -0.26
C HIS A 417 4.11 -40.55 0.13
N GLY A 418 4.27 -40.87 1.41
CA GLY A 418 5.31 -41.79 1.86
C GLY A 418 4.97 -43.18 1.34
N ARG A 419 5.87 -43.84 0.62
CA ARG A 419 5.66 -45.17 0.04
C ARG A 419 6.79 -46.09 0.43
N SER A 420 6.45 -47.35 0.79
CA SER A 420 7.46 -48.39 0.79
C SER A 420 7.84 -48.76 -0.65
N GLN A 421 9.02 -49.32 -0.81
CA GLN A 421 9.50 -49.74 -2.16
C GLN A 421 8.55 -50.76 -2.79
N GLU A 422 8.00 -51.70 -1.99
CA GLU A 422 7.00 -52.68 -2.42
C GLU A 422 5.67 -52.04 -2.90
N GLN A 423 5.24 -50.95 -2.24
CA GLN A 423 4.04 -50.23 -2.69
C GLN A 423 4.26 -49.48 -3.96
N ALA A 424 5.43 -48.89 -4.17
CA ALA A 424 5.80 -48.18 -5.41
C ALA A 424 5.81 -49.18 -6.60
N GLU A 425 6.32 -50.38 -6.41
CA GLU A 425 6.33 -51.46 -7.42
C GLU A 425 4.89 -51.94 -7.72
N ARG A 426 4.04 -52.20 -6.72
CA ARG A 426 2.63 -52.59 -6.92
C ARG A 426 1.80 -51.51 -7.61
N GLU A 427 2.01 -50.25 -7.31
CA GLU A 427 1.29 -49.15 -7.99
C GLU A 427 1.68 -49.01 -9.45
N GLN A 428 2.93 -49.28 -9.82
CA GLN A 428 3.32 -49.38 -11.21
C GLN A 428 2.58 -50.51 -11.93
N GLU A 429 2.34 -51.63 -11.25
CA GLU A 429 1.58 -52.76 -11.79
C GLU A 429 0.06 -52.48 -11.87
N LEU A 430 -0.52 -51.85 -10.84
CA LEU A 430 -1.98 -51.63 -10.75
C LEU A 430 -2.45 -50.38 -11.53
N ARG A 431 -1.57 -49.45 -11.88
CA ARG A 431 -1.90 -48.19 -12.58
C ARG A 431 -3.15 -47.46 -12.06
N SER A 432 -3.40 -47.53 -10.78
CA SER A 432 -4.55 -46.87 -10.17
C SER A 432 -4.33 -45.33 -10.19
N PRO A 433 -5.19 -44.55 -10.86
CA PRO A 433 -5.02 -43.13 -10.93
C PRO A 433 -5.35 -42.51 -9.56
N ILE A 434 -4.31 -42.09 -8.82
CA ILE A 434 -4.49 -41.27 -7.62
C ILE A 434 -4.91 -39.86 -8.10
N PRO A 435 -5.98 -39.28 -7.56
CA PRO A 435 -6.36 -37.92 -7.90
C PRO A 435 -5.18 -36.96 -7.66
N LYS A 436 -4.71 -36.35 -8.72
CA LYS A 436 -3.59 -35.40 -8.69
C LYS A 436 -4.12 -33.99 -8.58
N HIS A 437 -3.40 -33.15 -7.86
CA HIS A 437 -3.68 -31.73 -7.82
C HIS A 437 -3.47 -31.15 -9.24
N VAL A 438 -4.55 -30.60 -9.80
CA VAL A 438 -4.49 -29.76 -10.98
C VAL A 438 -4.44 -28.32 -10.48
N PRO A 439 -3.53 -27.44 -10.95
CA PRO A 439 -3.51 -26.04 -10.58
C PRO A 439 -4.91 -25.45 -10.75
N HIS A 440 -5.49 -24.97 -9.64
CA HIS A 440 -6.83 -24.41 -9.67
C HIS A 440 -6.73 -22.96 -10.14
N ASP A 441 -7.43 -22.62 -11.21
CA ASP A 441 -7.50 -21.22 -11.63
C ASP A 441 -8.40 -20.45 -10.66
N LEU A 442 -7.76 -19.65 -9.82
CA LEU A 442 -8.47 -18.78 -8.89
C LEU A 442 -9.16 -17.66 -9.71
N GLY A 443 -10.48 -17.55 -9.60
CA GLY A 443 -11.25 -16.56 -10.33
C GLY A 443 -10.80 -15.11 -10.04
N PHE A 444 -11.04 -14.21 -11.00
CA PHE A 444 -10.61 -12.80 -10.91
C PHE A 444 -11.02 -12.13 -9.60
N LEU A 445 -12.26 -12.28 -9.15
CA LEU A 445 -12.76 -11.62 -7.94
C LEU A 445 -12.02 -12.06 -6.68
N ALA A 446 -11.66 -13.34 -6.57
CA ALA A 446 -10.90 -13.85 -5.44
C ALA A 446 -9.46 -13.28 -5.43
N LYS A 447 -8.78 -13.30 -6.59
CA LYS A 447 -7.46 -12.69 -6.76
C LYS A 447 -7.50 -11.19 -6.46
N PHE A 448 -8.50 -10.49 -6.97
CA PHE A 448 -8.69 -9.06 -6.76
C PHE A 448 -8.89 -8.73 -5.28
N TYR A 449 -9.80 -9.43 -4.60
CA TYR A 449 -10.08 -9.22 -3.17
C TYR A 449 -8.83 -9.48 -2.31
N GLU A 450 -8.14 -10.59 -2.53
CA GLU A 450 -6.93 -10.92 -1.78
C GLU A 450 -5.84 -9.86 -1.98
N LEU A 451 -5.64 -9.41 -3.23
CA LEU A 451 -4.67 -8.38 -3.55
C LEU A 451 -5.01 -7.05 -2.85
N GLN A 452 -6.29 -6.62 -2.89
CA GLN A 452 -6.74 -5.41 -2.19
C GLN A 452 -6.54 -5.53 -0.69
N TRP A 453 -6.91 -6.67 -0.10
CA TRP A 453 -6.74 -6.92 1.32
C TRP A 453 -5.27 -6.85 1.73
N LYS A 454 -4.39 -7.51 0.99
CA LYS A 454 -2.94 -7.45 1.23
C LYS A 454 -2.39 -6.03 1.09
N MET A 455 -2.77 -5.28 0.07
CA MET A 455 -2.34 -3.88 -0.11
C MET A 455 -2.76 -2.97 1.04
N LEU A 456 -3.89 -3.24 1.69
CA LEU A 456 -4.39 -2.45 2.82
C LEU A 456 -3.80 -2.88 4.15
N THR A 457 -3.58 -4.19 4.36
CA THR A 457 -3.21 -4.76 5.67
C THR A 457 -1.75 -5.12 5.80
N PHE A 458 -1.04 -5.31 4.68
CA PHE A 458 0.37 -5.68 4.72
C PHE A 458 1.19 -4.54 5.35
N ARG A 459 1.82 -4.86 6.48
CA ARG A 459 2.80 -3.99 7.14
C ARG A 459 4.18 -4.59 6.84
N VAL A 460 5.03 -3.83 6.20
CA VAL A 460 6.46 -4.13 6.19
C VAL A 460 6.92 -3.91 7.62
N GLU A 461 7.60 -4.88 8.23
CA GLU A 461 8.33 -4.62 9.47
C GLU A 461 9.23 -3.42 9.21
N GLU A 462 9.02 -2.36 9.98
CA GLU A 462 9.72 -1.11 9.80
C GLU A 462 11.19 -1.31 10.17
N GLN A 463 11.99 -1.72 9.18
CA GLN A 463 13.40 -1.40 9.23
C GLN A 463 13.48 0.13 9.28
N GLU A 464 14.15 0.67 10.27
CA GLU A 464 14.39 2.11 10.41
C GLU A 464 15.04 2.66 9.13
N HIS A 465 14.18 3.16 8.22
CA HIS A 465 14.69 3.73 6.99
C HIS A 465 15.17 5.16 7.28
N ARG A 466 16.40 5.49 6.91
CA ARG A 466 17.07 6.78 7.18
C ARG A 466 16.23 8.02 6.85
N TYR A 467 15.36 7.95 5.84
CA TYR A 467 14.56 9.08 5.35
C TYR A 467 13.09 9.06 5.79
N ILE A 468 12.73 8.21 6.77
CA ILE A 468 11.40 8.26 7.39
C ILE A 468 11.23 9.63 8.05
N SER A 469 10.08 10.24 7.84
CA SER A 469 9.78 11.56 8.35
C SER A 469 8.33 11.71 8.77
N THR A 470 8.07 12.51 9.78
CA THR A 470 6.72 12.80 10.27
C THR A 470 6.06 13.91 9.45
N PRO A 471 4.71 13.95 9.36
CA PRO A 471 4.02 15.02 8.61
C PRO A 471 4.35 16.43 9.09
N LEU A 472 4.59 16.63 10.39
CA LEU A 472 4.96 17.93 10.93
C LEU A 472 6.36 18.40 10.50
N GLN A 473 7.27 17.47 10.22
CA GLN A 473 8.58 17.77 9.65
C GLN A 473 8.48 18.31 8.23
N TRP A 474 7.46 17.89 7.45
CA TRP A 474 7.23 18.40 6.10
C TRP A 474 6.85 19.89 6.11
N LEU A 475 5.95 20.29 7.03
CA LEU A 475 5.58 21.71 7.19
C LEU A 475 6.75 22.59 7.63
N ARG A 476 7.66 22.02 8.45
CA ARG A 476 8.88 22.71 8.92
C ARG A 476 10.01 22.64 7.91
N MET A 477 9.83 21.87 6.82
CA MET A 477 10.86 21.60 5.80
C MET A 477 12.15 21.02 6.40
N SER A 478 12.03 20.27 7.49
CA SER A 478 13.16 19.69 8.22
C SER A 478 13.57 18.30 7.72
N SER A 479 12.97 17.79 6.65
CA SER A 479 13.30 16.51 6.04
C SER A 479 13.70 16.67 4.57
N SER A 480 14.59 15.79 4.12
CA SER A 480 15.00 15.65 2.72
C SER A 480 15.11 14.18 2.36
N ILE A 481 15.17 13.87 1.07
CA ILE A 481 15.44 12.50 0.59
C ILE A 481 16.53 12.58 -0.46
N ALA A 482 17.64 11.86 -0.23
CA ALA A 482 18.68 11.69 -1.24
C ALA A 482 18.24 10.62 -2.24
N TYR A 483 18.09 11.01 -3.51
CA TYR A 483 17.77 10.08 -4.59
C TYR A 483 19.01 9.54 -5.29
N TRP A 484 20.08 10.31 -5.30
CA TRP A 484 21.35 9.89 -5.87
C TRP A 484 22.49 10.71 -5.27
N MET A 485 23.61 10.05 -5.03
CA MET A 485 24.86 10.65 -4.56
C MET A 485 26.01 10.00 -5.29
N ASP A 486 26.94 10.82 -5.79
CA ASP A 486 28.17 10.34 -6.39
C ASP A 486 29.14 9.91 -5.27
N PRO A 487 29.74 8.72 -5.33
CA PRO A 487 30.69 8.26 -4.31
C PRO A 487 32.03 9.02 -4.30
N HIS A 488 32.39 9.72 -5.41
CA HIS A 488 33.69 10.35 -5.61
C HIS A 488 33.65 11.88 -5.62
N THR A 489 32.48 12.45 -5.84
CA THR A 489 32.29 13.90 -5.94
C THR A 489 31.16 14.38 -5.04
N ASN A 490 31.01 15.68 -4.88
CA ASN A 490 29.87 16.26 -4.18
C ASN A 490 28.58 16.36 -5.06
N ALA A 491 28.55 15.72 -6.22
CA ALA A 491 27.37 15.69 -7.06
C ALA A 491 26.29 14.82 -6.40
N GLN A 492 25.10 15.38 -6.20
CA GLN A 492 24.01 14.69 -5.53
C GLN A 492 22.65 15.24 -5.95
N ILE A 493 21.61 14.40 -5.87
CA ILE A 493 20.23 14.78 -6.18
C ILE A 493 19.38 14.52 -4.95
N HIS A 494 18.71 15.56 -4.47
CA HIS A 494 17.85 15.51 -3.30
C HIS A 494 16.44 16.00 -3.65
N LEU A 495 15.46 15.38 -3.01
CA LEU A 495 14.11 15.93 -2.94
C LEU A 495 14.08 17.02 -1.87
N LEU A 496 14.02 18.27 -2.32
CA LEU A 496 14.04 19.47 -1.48
C LEU A 496 12.92 20.41 -1.89
N PRO A 497 12.16 21.00 -0.95
CA PRO A 497 11.20 22.03 -1.25
C PRO A 497 11.89 23.34 -1.62
N ASN A 498 11.18 24.25 -2.30
CA ASN A 498 11.57 25.64 -2.35
C ASN A 498 11.13 26.33 -1.05
N PRO A 499 12.07 26.76 -0.16
CA PRO A 499 11.68 27.25 1.17
C PRO A 499 10.78 28.49 1.14
N TRP A 500 11.09 29.46 0.28
CA TRP A 500 10.28 30.67 0.15
C TRP A 500 8.86 30.36 -0.31
N LEU A 501 8.71 29.42 -1.24
CA LEU A 501 7.40 29.01 -1.74
C LEU A 501 6.58 28.28 -0.66
N TRP A 502 7.16 27.28 0.01
CA TRP A 502 6.42 26.47 0.96
C TRP A 502 6.06 27.22 2.24
N VAL A 503 6.98 28.07 2.76
CA VAL A 503 6.64 28.96 3.89
C VAL A 503 5.50 29.89 3.52
N SER A 504 5.57 30.53 2.35
CA SER A 504 4.51 31.44 1.89
C SER A 504 3.17 30.74 1.73
N ALA A 505 3.17 29.50 1.23
CA ALA A 505 1.95 28.71 1.10
C ALA A 505 1.33 28.40 2.46
N CYS A 506 2.13 28.00 3.46
CA CYS A 506 1.65 27.81 4.84
C CYS A 506 1.10 29.12 5.45
N VAL A 507 1.79 30.26 5.24
CA VAL A 507 1.29 31.57 5.68
C VAL A 507 -0.04 31.90 5.01
N CYS A 508 -0.18 31.62 3.71
CA CYS A 508 -1.43 31.82 2.97
C CYS A 508 -2.59 30.99 3.51
N LEU A 509 -2.36 29.73 3.99
CA LEU A 509 -3.40 28.95 4.65
C LEU A 509 -3.92 29.67 5.90
N LEU A 510 -3.03 30.19 6.74
CA LEU A 510 -3.40 30.92 7.97
C LEU A 510 -4.12 32.23 7.64
N LEU A 511 -3.61 32.99 6.66
CA LEU A 511 -4.25 34.24 6.22
C LEU A 511 -5.63 34.01 5.62
N TYR A 512 -5.81 32.94 4.85
CA TYR A 512 -7.13 32.57 4.34
C TYR A 512 -8.10 32.27 5.48
N CYS A 513 -7.70 31.48 6.46
CA CYS A 513 -8.52 31.19 7.64
C CYS A 513 -8.90 32.48 8.40
N ALA A 514 -7.94 33.38 8.62
CA ALA A 514 -8.19 34.65 9.28
C ALA A 514 -9.18 35.53 8.49
N CYS A 515 -9.03 35.64 7.18
CA CYS A 515 -9.95 36.36 6.31
C CYS A 515 -11.34 35.74 6.33
N LEU A 516 -11.43 34.40 6.24
CA LEU A 516 -12.70 33.68 6.27
C LEU A 516 -13.45 33.93 7.58
N VAL A 517 -12.77 33.76 8.73
CA VAL A 517 -13.35 34.04 10.06
C VAL A 517 -13.83 35.48 10.15
N ARG A 518 -13.03 36.46 9.72
CA ARG A 518 -13.42 37.86 9.71
C ARG A 518 -14.68 38.09 8.86
N TYR A 519 -14.74 37.57 7.66
CA TYR A 519 -15.91 37.73 6.79
C TYR A 519 -17.17 37.06 7.36
N LEU A 520 -17.02 35.86 7.94
CA LEU A 520 -18.14 35.17 8.58
C LEU A 520 -18.70 35.95 9.79
N LEU A 521 -17.82 36.46 10.66
CA LEU A 521 -18.22 37.29 11.82
C LEU A 521 -18.92 38.58 11.38
N ARG A 522 -18.47 39.22 10.29
CA ARG A 522 -19.11 40.43 9.77
C ARG A 522 -20.47 40.11 9.15
N ARG A 523 -20.58 38.99 8.43
CA ARG A 523 -21.87 38.52 7.89
C ARG A 523 -22.90 38.19 8.95
N GLN A 524 -22.47 37.62 10.08
CA GLN A 524 -23.37 37.45 11.24
C GLN A 524 -23.94 38.77 11.77
N ARG A 525 -23.19 39.89 11.59
CA ARG A 525 -23.64 41.24 11.94
C ARG A 525 -24.41 41.94 10.81
N GLY A 526 -24.80 41.24 9.76
CA GLY A 526 -25.51 41.79 8.61
C GLY A 526 -24.64 42.60 7.63
N ILE A 527 -23.30 42.55 7.77
CA ILE A 527 -22.37 43.32 6.90
C ILE A 527 -21.81 42.38 5.81
N SER A 528 -22.10 42.71 4.57
CA SER A 528 -21.56 42.00 3.41
C SER A 528 -20.37 42.79 2.83
N ASP A 529 -19.13 42.34 3.07
CA ASP A 529 -17.92 43.00 2.56
C ASP A 529 -17.64 42.73 1.11
N LEU A 530 -18.16 41.61 0.56
CA LEU A 530 -17.92 41.15 -0.79
C LEU A 530 -19.23 40.98 -1.55
N PRO A 531 -19.27 41.28 -2.85
CA PRO A 531 -20.36 40.87 -3.74
C PRO A 531 -20.55 39.35 -3.72
N ALA A 532 -21.77 38.87 -3.99
CA ALA A 532 -22.10 37.44 -3.92
C ALA A 532 -21.17 36.56 -4.78
N GLU A 533 -20.89 36.99 -6.00
CA GLU A 533 -19.96 36.26 -6.90
C GLU A 533 -18.54 36.20 -6.36
N CYS A 534 -18.02 37.32 -5.81
CA CYS A 534 -16.67 37.37 -5.23
C CYS A 534 -16.56 36.49 -3.97
N TRP A 535 -17.66 36.44 -3.19
CA TRP A 535 -17.76 35.56 -2.02
C TRP A 535 -17.71 34.09 -2.44
N GLU A 536 -18.45 33.70 -3.46
CA GLU A 536 -18.42 32.33 -3.97
C GLU A 536 -17.05 31.93 -4.53
N ARG A 537 -16.41 32.81 -5.28
CA ARG A 537 -15.04 32.58 -5.78
C ARG A 537 -14.05 32.43 -4.63
N PHE A 538 -14.14 33.28 -3.60
CA PHE A 538 -13.31 33.19 -2.40
C PHE A 538 -13.49 31.85 -1.68
N LEU A 539 -14.74 31.40 -1.47
CA LEU A 539 -15.01 30.11 -0.86
C LEU A 539 -14.52 28.94 -1.73
N LEU A 540 -14.68 29.01 -3.04
CA LEU A 540 -14.22 27.97 -3.97
C LEU A 540 -12.70 27.87 -4.00
N ALA A 541 -11.99 29.00 -4.04
CA ALA A 541 -10.53 29.05 -3.94
C ALA A 541 -10.02 28.45 -2.63
N GLY A 542 -10.69 28.77 -1.52
CA GLY A 542 -10.37 28.18 -0.21
C GLY A 542 -10.68 26.71 -0.11
N TRP A 543 -11.80 26.26 -0.71
CA TRP A 543 -12.11 24.85 -0.74
C TRP A 543 -11.03 24.06 -1.49
N LEU A 544 -10.56 24.55 -2.64
CA LEU A 544 -9.51 23.88 -3.39
C LEU A 544 -8.14 24.01 -2.70
N GLY A 545 -7.77 25.20 -2.23
CA GLY A 545 -6.47 25.42 -1.62
C GLY A 545 -6.35 24.80 -0.21
N LEU A 546 -7.17 25.27 0.73
CA LEU A 546 -7.15 24.78 2.12
C LEU A 546 -7.79 23.39 2.24
N GLY A 547 -8.96 23.17 1.65
CA GLY A 547 -9.67 21.88 1.70
C GLY A 547 -8.88 20.78 0.98
N GLY A 548 -8.34 21.06 -0.20
CA GLY A 548 -7.46 20.15 -0.94
C GLY A 548 -6.19 19.82 -0.17
N TRP A 549 -5.53 20.83 0.41
CA TRP A 549 -4.39 20.63 1.28
C TRP A 549 -4.75 19.76 2.50
N ALA A 550 -5.81 20.09 3.22
CA ALA A 550 -6.20 19.37 4.42
C ALA A 550 -6.54 17.90 4.11
N MET A 551 -7.29 17.64 3.06
CA MET A 551 -7.63 16.27 2.66
C MET A 551 -6.41 15.42 2.31
N HIS A 552 -5.36 16.01 1.71
CA HIS A 552 -4.15 15.29 1.34
C HIS A 552 -3.05 15.32 2.43
N PHE A 553 -3.24 16.05 3.53
CA PHE A 553 -2.28 16.15 4.63
C PHE A 553 -2.77 15.46 5.90
N VAL A 554 -4.01 15.78 6.35
CA VAL A 554 -4.53 15.31 7.65
C VAL A 554 -4.55 13.78 7.80
N PRO A 555 -4.89 12.97 6.77
CA PRO A 555 -4.86 11.51 6.91
C PRO A 555 -3.48 10.96 7.29
N TYR A 556 -2.40 11.62 6.88
CA TYR A 556 -1.05 11.18 7.24
C TYR A 556 -0.71 11.41 8.72
N LEU A 557 -1.39 12.32 9.41
CA LEU A 557 -1.24 12.50 10.87
C LEU A 557 -1.79 11.30 11.68
N LEU A 558 -2.68 10.51 11.04
CA LEU A 558 -3.33 9.36 11.65
C LEU A 558 -2.72 8.01 11.17
N THR A 559 -1.69 8.08 10.36
CA THR A 559 -1.08 6.88 9.75
C THR A 559 0.14 6.45 10.56
N GLU A 560 0.16 5.17 10.97
CA GLU A 560 1.27 4.55 11.72
C GLU A 560 2.35 3.92 10.82
N ARG A 561 2.27 4.09 9.51
CA ARG A 561 3.26 3.55 8.55
C ARG A 561 4.44 4.49 8.39
N GLY A 562 5.59 3.97 7.97
CA GLY A 562 6.75 4.77 7.57
C GLY A 562 6.39 5.77 6.47
N LEU A 563 6.52 7.06 6.76
CA LEU A 563 6.15 8.14 5.87
C LEU A 563 7.39 8.87 5.35
N PHE A 564 7.27 9.45 4.16
CA PHE A 564 8.36 10.14 3.46
C PHE A 564 7.89 11.49 2.92
N LEU A 565 8.80 12.43 2.73
CA LEU A 565 8.51 13.79 2.25
C LEU A 565 7.68 13.83 0.95
N TYR A 566 7.88 12.90 0.03
CA TYR A 566 7.13 12.88 -1.23
C TYR A 566 5.61 12.67 -1.06
N HIS A 567 5.16 12.11 0.08
CA HIS A 567 3.73 11.99 0.38
C HIS A 567 3.04 13.35 0.56
N TYR A 568 3.82 14.39 0.88
CA TYR A 568 3.30 15.74 1.04
C TYR A 568 3.06 16.47 -0.28
N LEU A 569 3.69 16.06 -1.38
CA LEU A 569 3.65 16.79 -2.66
C LEU A 569 2.23 17.06 -3.21
N PRO A 570 1.26 16.13 -3.16
CA PRO A 570 -0.11 16.44 -3.54
C PRO A 570 -0.72 17.57 -2.70
N ALA A 571 -0.53 17.54 -1.38
CA ALA A 571 -0.98 18.61 -0.48
C ALA A 571 -0.27 19.95 -0.79
N ALA A 572 1.05 19.91 -1.01
CA ALA A 572 1.86 21.06 -1.38
C ALA A 572 1.37 21.72 -2.68
N THR A 573 0.89 20.94 -3.63
CA THR A 573 0.34 21.47 -4.88
C THR A 573 -0.93 22.29 -4.62
N PHE A 574 -1.84 21.82 -3.76
CA PHE A 574 -3.09 22.52 -3.46
C PHE A 574 -2.87 23.84 -2.70
N HIS A 575 -2.03 23.85 -1.66
CA HIS A 575 -1.80 25.11 -0.93
C HIS A 575 -1.04 26.15 -1.78
N THR A 576 -0.21 25.71 -2.73
CA THR A 576 0.47 26.62 -3.67
C THR A 576 -0.54 27.35 -4.56
N LEU A 577 -1.64 26.72 -4.99
CA LEU A 577 -2.71 27.35 -5.75
C LEU A 577 -3.44 28.46 -4.97
N LEU A 578 -3.38 28.44 -3.65
CA LEU A 578 -4.02 29.45 -2.80
C LEU A 578 -3.25 30.80 -2.81
N ILE A 579 -1.95 30.77 -3.06
CA ILE A 579 -1.10 31.99 -3.04
C ILE A 579 -1.61 33.03 -4.04
N PRO A 580 -1.70 32.75 -5.37
CA PRO A 580 -2.16 33.75 -6.34
C PRO A 580 -3.60 34.19 -6.07
N ALA A 581 -4.47 33.29 -5.58
CA ALA A 581 -5.84 33.63 -5.24
C ALA A 581 -5.93 34.63 -4.09
N LEU A 582 -5.15 34.47 -3.04
CA LEU A 582 -5.09 35.42 -1.93
C LEU A 582 -4.41 36.73 -2.29
N LEU A 583 -3.35 36.72 -3.07
CA LEU A 583 -2.68 37.93 -3.53
C LEU A 583 -3.63 38.80 -4.37
N GLU A 584 -4.36 38.18 -5.31
CA GLU A 584 -5.35 38.90 -6.10
C GLU A 584 -6.54 39.38 -5.26
N HIS A 585 -7.01 38.56 -4.33
CA HIS A 585 -8.05 38.95 -3.37
C HIS A 585 -7.62 40.14 -2.50
N ALA A 586 -6.38 40.11 -1.98
CA ALA A 586 -5.82 41.21 -1.22
C ALA A 586 -5.73 42.50 -2.04
N HIS A 587 -5.25 42.41 -3.27
CA HIS A 587 -5.13 43.56 -4.18
C HIS A 587 -6.48 44.18 -4.53
N THR A 588 -7.51 43.36 -4.76
CA THR A 588 -8.82 43.83 -5.23
C THR A 588 -9.76 44.26 -4.11
N HIS A 589 -9.77 43.55 -2.99
CA HIS A 589 -10.78 43.70 -1.95
C HIS A 589 -10.27 44.20 -0.59
N VAL A 590 -9.00 43.92 -0.24
CA VAL A 590 -8.45 44.26 1.08
C VAL A 590 -7.71 45.60 1.03
N VAL A 591 -6.80 45.78 0.06
CA VAL A 591 -5.99 46.97 -0.06
C VAL A 591 -6.74 48.03 -0.89
N ARG A 592 -7.23 49.08 -0.20
CA ARG A 592 -8.06 50.12 -0.82
C ARG A 592 -7.26 51.29 -1.41
N SER A 593 -6.12 51.64 -0.77
CA SER A 593 -5.31 52.77 -1.24
C SER A 593 -4.43 52.44 -2.45
N PRO A 594 -4.29 53.33 -3.41
CA PRO A 594 -3.38 53.13 -4.55
C PRO A 594 -1.94 52.85 -4.11
N ALA A 595 -1.43 53.63 -3.16
CA ALA A 595 -0.08 53.43 -2.61
C ALA A 595 0.09 52.04 -1.97
N GLY A 596 -0.91 51.54 -1.26
CA GLY A 596 -0.91 50.21 -0.70
C GLY A 596 -0.91 49.10 -1.77
N ARG A 597 -1.63 49.31 -2.90
CA ARG A 597 -1.63 48.36 -4.02
C ARG A 597 -0.25 48.34 -4.72
N TYR A 598 0.39 49.47 -4.91
CA TYR A 598 1.76 49.52 -5.44
C TYR A 598 2.75 48.84 -4.47
N ALA A 599 2.63 49.08 -3.16
CA ALA A 599 3.46 48.42 -2.15
C ALA A 599 3.26 46.89 -2.15
N LEU A 600 2.02 46.40 -2.29
CA LEU A 600 1.72 44.97 -2.39
C LEU A 600 2.35 44.37 -3.65
N LEU A 601 2.22 45.03 -4.82
CA LEU A 601 2.82 44.56 -6.06
C LEU A 601 4.36 44.56 -6.00
N ALA A 602 4.97 45.60 -5.44
CA ALA A 602 6.42 45.62 -5.22
C ALA A 602 6.89 44.52 -4.30
N GLY A 603 6.14 44.26 -3.20
CA GLY A 603 6.37 43.13 -2.31
C GLY A 603 6.24 41.76 -3.01
N CYS A 604 5.23 41.60 -3.87
CA CYS A 604 5.06 40.39 -4.67
C CYS A 604 6.24 40.16 -5.63
N VAL A 605 6.74 41.22 -6.29
CA VAL A 605 7.90 41.12 -7.18
C VAL A 605 9.17 40.74 -6.42
N ALA A 606 9.42 41.38 -5.27
CA ALA A 606 10.55 41.05 -4.39
C ALA A 606 10.48 39.62 -3.88
N TRP A 607 9.29 39.18 -3.44
CA TRP A 607 9.06 37.79 -3.02
C TRP A 607 9.27 36.78 -4.16
N LEU A 608 8.75 37.07 -5.37
CA LEU A 608 8.93 36.19 -6.52
C LEU A 608 10.40 36.11 -6.92
N ALA A 609 11.15 37.19 -6.80
CA ALA A 609 12.61 37.21 -7.01
C ALA A 609 13.32 36.30 -5.98
N ALA A 610 12.88 36.30 -4.72
CA ALA A 610 13.41 35.40 -3.69
C ALA A 610 13.08 33.91 -3.97
N VAL A 611 11.84 33.61 -4.41
CA VAL A 611 11.44 32.26 -4.85
C VAL A 611 12.31 31.81 -6.02
N TYR A 612 12.52 32.66 -7.01
CA TYR A 612 13.36 32.37 -8.18
C TYR A 612 14.83 32.17 -7.79
N ALA A 613 15.38 33.03 -6.94
CA ALA A 613 16.75 32.90 -6.45
C ALA A 613 16.96 31.58 -5.73
N SER A 614 16.02 31.20 -4.85
CA SER A 614 16.03 29.89 -4.17
C SER A 614 15.94 28.72 -5.15
N HIS A 615 15.05 28.83 -6.16
CA HIS A 615 14.95 27.82 -7.21
C HIS A 615 16.28 27.60 -7.93
N VAL A 616 16.96 28.67 -8.32
CA VAL A 616 18.25 28.63 -9.04
C VAL A 616 19.35 28.06 -8.13
N GLN A 617 19.40 28.50 -6.87
CA GLN A 617 20.38 28.00 -5.89
C GLN A 617 20.25 26.49 -5.61
N LEU A 618 19.02 25.96 -5.55
CA LEU A 618 18.74 24.55 -5.33
C LEU A 618 18.75 23.71 -6.63
N ALA A 619 18.82 24.33 -7.80
CA ALA A 619 18.81 23.63 -9.10
C ALA A 619 19.93 22.58 -9.25
N PRO A 620 21.18 22.80 -8.76
CA PRO A 620 22.21 21.75 -8.79
C PRO A 620 21.82 20.51 -8.01
N LEU A 621 21.17 20.66 -6.85
CA LEU A 621 20.67 19.55 -6.02
C LEU A 621 19.43 18.87 -6.60
N SER A 622 18.72 19.53 -7.52
CA SER A 622 17.63 18.90 -8.28
C SER A 622 18.11 18.19 -9.54
N LYS A 623 19.26 18.61 -10.09
CA LYS A 623 19.80 18.12 -11.37
C LYS A 623 21.00 17.18 -11.22
N GLY A 624 21.72 17.26 -10.10
CA GLY A 624 22.98 16.53 -9.86
C GLY A 624 24.19 17.21 -10.53
N THR A 625 24.01 18.34 -11.20
CA THR A 625 25.07 19.06 -11.91
C THR A 625 24.82 20.57 -11.90
N PRO A 626 25.86 21.39 -11.74
CA PRO A 626 27.25 21.03 -11.43
C PRO A 626 27.41 20.50 -10.00
N ALA A 627 28.51 19.80 -9.73
CA ALA A 627 28.89 19.45 -8.37
C ALA A 627 29.20 20.72 -7.56
N LEU A 628 28.67 20.79 -6.33
CA LEU A 628 28.85 21.95 -5.46
C LEU A 628 30.07 21.73 -4.53
N SER A 629 30.76 22.79 -4.17
CA SER A 629 31.82 22.70 -3.15
C SER A 629 31.22 22.44 -1.76
N ALA A 630 32.03 21.92 -0.82
CA ALA A 630 31.64 21.69 0.56
C ALA A 630 31.06 22.95 1.24
N GLN A 631 31.66 24.12 0.95
CA GLN A 631 31.20 25.41 1.49
C GLN A 631 29.85 25.81 0.88
N GLN A 632 29.63 25.59 -0.42
CA GLN A 632 28.33 25.86 -1.07
C GLN A 632 27.23 24.95 -0.52
N LEU A 633 27.51 23.64 -0.33
CA LEU A 633 26.55 22.71 0.26
C LEU A 633 26.15 23.12 1.69
N SER A 634 27.14 23.51 2.51
CA SER A 634 26.84 23.97 3.87
C SER A 634 26.00 25.25 3.89
N SER A 635 26.22 26.17 2.95
CA SER A 635 25.45 27.42 2.85
C SER A 635 24.00 27.21 2.37
N LEU A 636 23.72 26.12 1.64
CA LEU A 636 22.39 25.76 1.17
C LEU A 636 21.60 24.96 2.19
N ARG A 637 22.20 24.54 3.27
CA ARG A 637 21.56 23.72 4.29
C ARG A 637 20.57 24.54 5.12
N TRP A 638 19.29 24.49 4.72
CA TRP A 638 18.20 25.19 5.40
C TRP A 638 17.88 24.60 6.78
N SER A 639 18.02 23.31 6.94
CA SER A 639 17.69 22.58 8.16
C SER A 639 18.72 21.48 8.42
N GLU A 640 18.90 21.10 9.68
CA GLU A 640 19.79 19.99 10.08
C GLU A 640 19.38 18.65 9.44
N GLY A 641 18.08 18.44 9.17
CA GLY A 641 17.58 17.24 8.49
C GLY A 641 17.83 17.21 6.97
N TRP A 642 18.47 18.25 6.40
CA TRP A 642 18.97 18.19 5.03
C TRP A 642 20.36 17.57 5.03
N ASP A 643 20.37 16.26 4.86
CA ASP A 643 21.56 15.43 5.00
C ASP A 643 22.34 15.37 3.68
N PHE A 644 23.27 16.30 3.50
CA PHE A 644 24.13 16.35 2.33
C PHE A 644 25.43 15.56 2.56
N LEU A 645 25.82 14.78 1.56
CA LEU A 645 27.14 14.18 1.52
C LEU A 645 28.19 15.25 1.18
N VAL A 646 29.20 15.40 2.01
CA VAL A 646 30.28 16.37 1.82
C VAL A 646 31.61 15.64 1.79
N HIS A 647 32.31 15.72 0.65
CA HIS A 647 33.68 15.26 0.50
C HIS A 647 34.66 16.40 0.84
N PRO A 648 35.53 16.27 1.86
CA PRO A 648 36.36 17.36 2.35
C PRO A 648 37.44 17.87 1.36
N THR A 649 37.73 17.12 0.34
CA THR A 649 38.88 17.32 -0.56
C THR A 649 38.56 18.00 -1.88
N GLN A 650 37.36 18.55 -2.05
CA GLN A 650 36.96 19.28 -3.26
C GLN A 650 36.54 20.71 -2.98
#